data_eb362c89bdafb72b0398f18d1ce45627
#
_entry.id   eb362c89bdafb72b0398f18d1ce45627
#
_cell.length_a   1.000
_cell.length_b   1.000
_cell.length_c   1.000
_cell.angle_alpha   90.00
_cell.angle_beta   90.00
_cell.angle_gamma   90.00
#
_symmetry.space_group_name_H-M   'P 1'
#
loop_
_entity.id
_entity.type
_entity.pdbx_description
1 polymer ?
#
loop_
_entity_poly.entity_id
_entity_poly.type
_entity_poly.pdbx_seq_one_letter_code
_entity_poly.pdbx_strand_id
1 'polypeptide(L)'
;MINCKSCGQNIITAEPISDSCIRLRIADVGDKECGMSRYGIYEKLPTPEFSSEEKGEKTVITVKNARLEVGSDGSFTFSDASGKTLISSAGIEKQRGGFDARISYRDGAKIYGLGDATRRRIEKTGFATEIWVRNIRCYIPVSFIHSHDGWGLLLNSTWRHAVDIGASEKDIMRIVARGGAFDVYLFAAPDTHSMLFEYTRVIGRPIMLPKWAYGLSFVANQANDINATMNDCLNFRREDIPCDIIGLEPGWTANSRYHFGTDKEWNQKTYPVPGWQKGDKSATFLGAMERIHFHLSLWLCIEYDLSYEEERQAGYEVKPDEIIWDDDDYIHDSHFATAARLDGNTKLEEPFFEHLKKFVDDGAECFKLDGCHQIDDHPDRLWGNGMTDEEMHNLFPLIYAKQMSLGYRNHTGKRAMIYTSGGYTGIQKYAATWAGDTGGGAKPLSSMLNLGYAGHSNVSCDMETNCTAGIHFGFMQTWSQLSNWAYWNQPWFLEDELKESFRFYAKLRYRLAPYIYTMAHKAAQTGLPVMRAMSMEYPDMEKADDLGCQYMFGDDILTSAFVDEITLPDGKWINAWTGEKTDGGKTVAVCTSGVIGGPLYIKEGAIIPTTGDRTYLGTKAFEGVTFNVYPSENETSFTLYDDDGISYGYENGDFAEVKITAKKTGDKTVVTVMPRTGAFEGMSEKCIYTVKLYQNDIVGATVDGKAAEISAGDGWCNTGTGKTVSVTVEVKDSPVTIEFKA
;
A
#
# COMPACT_ATOMS: atom_id res chain seq x y z
N MET A 1 4.01 25.55 18.51
CA MET A 1 4.07 24.75 19.77
C MET A 1 3.65 25.65 20.92
N ILE A 2 2.72 25.18 21.74
CA ILE A 2 2.15 25.89 22.89
C ILE A 2 2.62 25.18 24.15
N ASN A 3 3.26 25.94 25.10
CA ASN A 3 3.60 25.38 26.39
C ASN A 3 2.34 25.38 27.26
N CYS A 4 1.92 24.20 27.68
CA CYS A 4 0.80 24.02 28.60
C CYS A 4 1.27 24.17 30.06
N LYS A 5 0.37 24.53 30.97
CA LYS A 5 0.66 24.46 32.41
C LYS A 5 1.13 23.07 32.81
N SER A 6 2.12 23.02 33.68
CA SER A 6 2.68 21.77 34.18
C SER A 6 2.93 21.87 35.67
N CYS A 7 2.55 20.88 36.44
CA CYS A 7 2.92 20.70 37.83
C CYS A 7 4.03 19.64 37.91
N GLY A 8 5.21 20.02 38.44
CA GLY A 8 6.35 19.09 38.55
C GLY A 8 7.45 19.30 37.51
N GLN A 9 8.17 18.22 37.17
CA GLN A 9 9.31 18.26 36.24
C GLN A 9 8.94 17.98 34.78
N ASN A 10 7.66 17.63 34.48
CA ASN A 10 7.23 17.34 33.13
C ASN A 10 7.11 18.62 32.30
N ILE A 11 7.47 18.52 31.04
CA ILE A 11 7.24 19.55 30.03
C ILE A 11 6.01 19.07 29.22
N ILE A 12 4.91 19.83 29.28
CA ILE A 12 3.70 19.55 28.54
C ILE A 12 3.58 20.58 27.41
N THR A 13 3.53 20.09 26.19
CA THR A 13 3.35 20.95 25.01
C THR A 13 2.23 20.43 24.13
N ALA A 14 1.53 21.34 23.48
CA ALA A 14 0.56 21.01 22.45
C ALA A 14 0.82 21.81 21.18
N GLU A 15 0.52 21.25 20.03
CA GLU A 15 0.76 21.87 18.73
C GLU A 15 -0.42 21.62 17.79
N PRO A 16 -1.10 22.68 17.31
CA PRO A 16 -2.09 22.56 16.24
C PRO A 16 -1.40 22.15 14.95
N ILE A 17 -1.78 20.99 14.38
CA ILE A 17 -1.13 20.41 13.19
C ILE A 17 -1.99 20.63 11.94
N SER A 18 -3.30 20.42 12.04
CA SER A 18 -4.27 20.67 10.98
C SER A 18 -5.62 21.08 11.58
N ASP A 19 -6.59 21.36 10.72
CA ASP A 19 -7.97 21.62 11.15
C ASP A 19 -8.58 20.49 11.99
N SER A 20 -8.03 19.29 11.90
CA SER A 20 -8.53 18.06 12.54
C SER A 20 -7.52 17.37 13.44
N CYS A 21 -6.28 17.91 13.58
CA CYS A 21 -5.21 17.23 14.30
C CYS A 21 -4.49 18.17 15.28
N ILE A 22 -4.33 17.71 16.52
CA ILE A 22 -3.53 18.38 17.56
C ILE A 22 -2.51 17.38 18.11
N ARG A 23 -1.22 17.75 18.13
CA ARG A 23 -0.15 16.98 18.79
C ARG A 23 -0.10 17.34 20.26
N LEU A 24 -0.05 16.34 21.14
CA LEU A 24 0.19 16.46 22.57
C LEU A 24 1.47 15.73 22.92
N ARG A 25 2.41 16.43 23.59
CA ARG A 25 3.65 15.82 24.07
C ARG A 25 3.84 16.09 25.56
N ILE A 26 4.05 15.01 26.32
CA ILE A 26 4.37 15.02 27.75
C ILE A 26 5.74 14.36 27.92
N ALA A 27 6.75 15.15 28.28
CA ALA A 27 8.16 14.77 28.26
C ALA A 27 8.84 15.13 29.56
N ASP A 28 9.92 14.45 29.91
CA ASP A 28 10.84 14.89 30.97
C ASP A 28 11.81 15.94 30.45
N VAL A 29 12.39 16.71 31.37
CA VAL A 29 13.45 17.64 31.01
C VAL A 29 14.66 16.89 30.46
N GLY A 30 14.99 17.15 29.20
CA GLY A 30 16.11 16.49 28.51
C GLY A 30 15.69 15.36 27.55
N ASP A 31 14.40 14.98 27.51
CA ASP A 31 13.90 14.04 26.51
C ASP A 31 14.09 14.61 25.10
N LYS A 32 14.76 13.83 24.24
CA LYS A 32 14.97 14.17 22.83
C LYS A 32 13.66 14.06 22.06
N GLU A 33 13.62 14.74 20.91
CA GLU A 33 12.59 14.46 19.91
C GLU A 33 12.70 13.02 19.41
N CYS A 34 11.54 12.41 19.11
CA CYS A 34 11.48 11.07 18.57
C CYS A 34 12.27 10.94 17.26
N GLY A 35 12.83 9.75 17.00
CA GLY A 35 13.54 9.43 15.78
C GLY A 35 12.77 9.77 14.51
N MET A 36 11.47 9.52 14.46
CA MET A 36 10.63 9.88 13.33
C MET A 36 10.64 11.39 13.03
N SER A 37 10.55 12.24 14.05
CA SER A 37 10.65 13.70 13.91
C SER A 37 12.06 14.13 13.48
N ARG A 38 13.10 13.53 14.08
CA ARG A 38 14.51 13.82 13.77
C ARG A 38 14.86 13.51 12.31
N TYR A 39 14.26 12.46 11.72
CA TYR A 39 14.47 12.06 10.33
C TYR A 39 13.45 12.63 9.36
N GLY A 40 12.61 13.57 9.81
CA GLY A 40 11.66 14.27 8.94
C GLY A 40 10.68 13.35 8.24
N ILE A 41 10.09 12.42 8.98
CA ILE A 41 9.07 11.50 8.43
C ILE A 41 7.74 12.24 8.26
N TYR A 42 7.38 13.07 9.21
CA TYR A 42 6.14 13.84 9.18
C TYR A 42 6.14 14.93 8.12
N GLU A 43 4.96 15.15 7.52
CA GLU A 43 4.76 16.26 6.57
C GLU A 43 4.74 17.61 7.31
N LYS A 44 5.31 18.62 6.66
CA LYS A 44 5.23 20.00 7.16
C LYS A 44 3.97 20.66 6.64
N LEU A 45 2.95 20.68 7.46
CA LEU A 45 1.67 21.32 7.12
C LEU A 45 1.66 22.79 7.51
N PRO A 46 0.92 23.66 6.81
CA PRO A 46 0.64 25.01 7.25
C PRO A 46 -0.07 24.99 8.61
N THR A 47 0.33 25.86 9.53
CA THR A 47 -0.33 25.98 10.83
C THR A 47 -1.81 26.38 10.61
N PRO A 48 -2.77 25.64 11.16
CA PRO A 48 -4.19 25.95 11.01
C PRO A 48 -4.57 27.20 11.83
N GLU A 49 -5.77 27.73 11.60
CA GLU A 49 -6.37 28.67 12.55
C GLU A 49 -6.68 27.95 13.86
N PHE A 50 -6.31 28.55 14.98
CA PHE A 50 -6.55 27.99 16.30
C PHE A 50 -6.75 29.04 17.36
N SER A 51 -7.35 28.64 18.49
CA SER A 51 -7.35 29.43 19.73
C SER A 51 -6.70 28.63 20.86
N SER A 52 -6.11 29.35 21.80
CA SER A 52 -5.53 28.78 23.02
C SER A 52 -5.94 29.63 24.23
N GLU A 53 -6.48 29.02 25.26
CA GLU A 53 -6.92 29.65 26.49
C GLU A 53 -6.48 28.87 27.72
N GLU A 54 -6.15 29.60 28.78
CA GLU A 54 -5.93 29.00 30.09
C GLU A 54 -7.21 29.04 30.92
N LYS A 55 -7.65 27.89 31.45
CA LYS A 55 -8.82 27.74 32.31
C LYS A 55 -8.45 27.06 33.63
N GLY A 56 -8.12 27.84 34.63
CA GLY A 56 -7.65 27.29 35.91
C GLY A 56 -6.33 26.52 35.73
N GLU A 57 -6.30 25.24 36.07
CA GLU A 57 -5.14 24.35 35.90
C GLU A 57 -5.10 23.66 34.51
N LYS A 58 -5.99 24.04 33.57
CA LYS A 58 -6.04 23.47 32.25
C LYS A 58 -5.63 24.46 31.17
N THR A 59 -5.01 23.95 30.13
CA THR A 59 -4.82 24.65 28.85
C THR A 59 -5.75 24.06 27.83
N VAL A 60 -6.51 24.88 27.14
CA VAL A 60 -7.48 24.47 26.09
C VAL A 60 -7.01 24.95 24.75
N ILE A 61 -6.85 24.04 23.80
CA ILE A 61 -6.51 24.33 22.41
C ILE A 61 -7.67 23.89 21.52
N THR A 62 -8.10 24.79 20.64
CA THR A 62 -9.20 24.51 19.70
C THR A 62 -8.77 24.81 18.28
N VAL A 63 -8.94 23.84 17.41
CA VAL A 63 -8.86 23.96 15.94
C VAL A 63 -10.27 23.77 15.36
N LYS A 64 -10.42 23.89 14.05
CA LYS A 64 -11.74 23.87 13.40
C LYS A 64 -12.59 22.65 13.76
N ASN A 65 -12.01 21.44 13.74
CA ASN A 65 -12.75 20.19 13.91
C ASN A 65 -12.45 19.48 15.24
N ALA A 66 -11.55 20.01 16.07
CA ALA A 66 -11.11 19.33 17.28
C ALA A 66 -10.81 20.31 18.43
N ARG A 67 -10.94 19.81 19.65
CA ARG A 67 -10.61 20.52 20.87
C ARG A 67 -9.86 19.61 21.83
N LEU A 68 -8.73 20.09 22.37
CA LEU A 68 -7.93 19.44 23.36
C LEU A 68 -7.89 20.27 24.66
N GLU A 69 -8.27 19.66 25.76
CA GLU A 69 -8.07 20.20 27.11
C GLU A 69 -6.95 19.39 27.78
N VAL A 70 -5.93 20.06 28.29
CA VAL A 70 -4.80 19.43 28.97
C VAL A 70 -4.66 19.99 30.38
N GLY A 71 -4.68 19.12 31.37
CA GLY A 71 -4.43 19.46 32.78
C GLY A 71 -2.95 19.61 33.09
N SER A 72 -2.61 20.39 34.13
CA SER A 72 -1.23 20.57 34.60
C SER A 72 -0.58 19.27 35.12
N ASP A 73 -1.37 18.25 35.41
CA ASP A 73 -0.97 16.89 35.81
C ASP A 73 -0.76 15.93 34.62
N GLY A 74 -0.95 16.39 33.38
CA GLY A 74 -0.87 15.58 32.17
C GLY A 74 -2.16 14.84 31.83
N SER A 75 -3.23 15.04 32.56
CA SER A 75 -4.57 14.57 32.16
C SER A 75 -5.01 15.29 30.90
N PHE A 76 -5.81 14.65 30.04
CA PHE A 76 -6.35 15.30 28.86
C PHE A 76 -7.75 14.81 28.48
N THR A 77 -8.47 15.67 27.80
CA THR A 77 -9.75 15.37 27.13
C THR A 77 -9.69 15.86 25.71
N PHE A 78 -9.93 14.97 24.77
CA PHE A 78 -9.98 15.29 23.34
C PHE A 78 -11.43 15.14 22.85
N SER A 79 -11.94 16.17 22.18
CA SER A 79 -13.34 16.30 21.74
C SER A 79 -13.40 16.75 20.29
N ASP A 80 -14.51 16.45 19.62
CA ASP A 80 -14.83 17.00 18.31
C ASP A 80 -15.31 18.46 18.40
N ALA A 81 -15.61 19.07 17.23
CA ALA A 81 -16.09 20.45 17.15
C ALA A 81 -17.44 20.69 17.84
N SER A 82 -18.26 19.64 18.03
CA SER A 82 -19.54 19.73 18.76
C SER A 82 -19.37 19.75 20.27
N GLY A 83 -18.16 19.42 20.76
CA GLY A 83 -17.85 19.24 22.17
C GLY A 83 -18.11 17.80 22.69
N LYS A 84 -18.43 16.85 21.81
CA LYS A 84 -18.52 15.43 22.17
C LYS A 84 -17.12 14.93 22.53
N THR A 85 -16.95 14.42 23.76
CA THR A 85 -15.71 13.76 24.15
C THR A 85 -15.50 12.50 23.33
N LEU A 86 -14.35 12.40 22.69
CA LEU A 86 -13.92 11.28 21.87
C LEU A 86 -13.06 10.29 22.67
N ILE A 87 -11.99 10.79 23.30
CA ILE A 87 -11.12 10.03 24.22
C ILE A 87 -10.64 10.93 25.33
N SER A 88 -10.23 10.33 26.47
CA SER A 88 -9.68 11.05 27.60
C SER A 88 -8.67 10.22 28.39
N SER A 89 -7.80 10.85 29.15
CA SER A 89 -6.88 10.21 30.09
C SER A 89 -6.88 10.97 31.42
N ALA A 90 -6.87 10.24 32.51
CA ALA A 90 -6.75 10.79 33.85
C ALA A 90 -5.31 11.23 34.20
N GLY A 91 -4.36 10.93 33.34
CA GLY A 91 -2.94 11.27 33.47
C GLY A 91 -2.07 10.19 32.82
N ILE A 92 -0.80 10.56 32.60
CA ILE A 92 0.22 9.67 32.04
C ILE A 92 1.21 9.36 33.15
N GLU A 93 1.33 8.10 33.52
CA GLU A 93 2.30 7.65 34.51
C GLU A 93 3.67 7.53 33.85
N LYS A 94 4.62 8.36 34.30
CA LYS A 94 6.00 8.26 33.83
C LYS A 94 6.67 7.07 34.51
N GLN A 95 7.31 6.24 33.71
CA GLN A 95 8.13 5.12 34.14
C GLN A 95 9.61 5.41 33.83
N ARG A 96 10.52 4.64 34.39
CA ARG A 96 11.96 4.83 34.21
C ARG A 96 12.35 4.82 32.75
N GLY A 97 12.48 6.03 32.15
CA GLY A 97 12.82 6.24 30.75
C GLY A 97 11.66 6.15 29.76
N GLY A 98 10.45 5.76 30.18
CA GLY A 98 9.28 5.61 29.33
C GLY A 98 7.98 6.05 30.01
N PHE A 99 6.86 5.46 29.63
CA PHE A 99 5.54 5.84 30.16
C PHE A 99 4.53 4.67 30.14
N ASP A 100 3.49 4.83 30.96
CA ASP A 100 2.27 4.02 30.98
C ASP A 100 1.07 4.97 30.81
N ALA A 101 0.40 4.89 29.69
CA ALA A 101 -0.74 5.74 29.37
C ALA A 101 -2.04 4.91 29.39
N ARG A 102 -3.06 5.42 30.09
CA ARG A 102 -4.38 4.83 30.16
C ARG A 102 -5.39 5.81 29.54
N ILE A 103 -5.98 5.42 28.43
CA ILE A 103 -6.85 6.26 27.61
C ILE A 103 -8.23 5.62 27.55
N SER A 104 -9.24 6.33 28.04
CA SER A 104 -10.63 5.91 28.03
C SER A 104 -11.26 6.22 26.68
N TYR A 105 -12.03 5.30 26.15
CA TYR A 105 -12.86 5.43 24.95
C TYR A 105 -14.30 4.96 25.23
N ARG A 106 -15.22 5.21 24.29
CA ARG A 106 -16.63 4.87 24.47
C ARG A 106 -16.88 3.35 24.49
N ASP A 107 -17.73 2.88 25.39
CA ASP A 107 -18.20 1.48 25.41
C ASP A 107 -18.82 1.08 24.07
N GLY A 108 -18.44 -0.07 23.55
CA GLY A 108 -18.87 -0.60 22.27
C GLY A 108 -18.25 0.09 21.05
N ALA A 109 -17.21 0.92 21.23
CA ALA A 109 -16.44 1.45 20.11
C ALA A 109 -15.72 0.33 19.36
N LYS A 110 -15.76 0.37 18.03
CA LYS A 110 -14.95 -0.49 17.16
C LYS A 110 -13.65 0.21 16.83
N ILE A 111 -12.54 -0.48 17.01
CA ILE A 111 -11.19 0.08 16.90
C ILE A 111 -10.37 -0.66 15.84
N TYR A 112 -9.62 0.08 15.03
CA TYR A 112 -8.86 -0.41 13.89
C TYR A 112 -7.44 0.14 13.89
N GLY A 113 -6.60 -0.36 12.98
CA GLY A 113 -5.22 0.09 12.81
C GLY A 113 -4.20 -0.93 13.22
N LEU A 114 -3.04 -0.47 13.73
CA LEU A 114 -1.87 -1.25 14.14
C LEU A 114 -1.15 -1.99 12.99
N GLY A 115 -1.52 -1.76 11.72
CA GLY A 115 -0.88 -2.38 10.57
C GLY A 115 -0.88 -3.91 10.64
N ASP A 116 0.28 -4.54 10.40
CA ASP A 116 0.46 -5.99 10.41
C ASP A 116 0.66 -6.60 11.82
N ALA A 117 0.20 -5.93 12.88
CA ALA A 117 0.31 -6.46 14.24
C ALA A 117 -0.50 -7.75 14.47
N THR A 118 -1.45 -8.06 13.61
CA THR A 118 -2.16 -9.35 13.58
C THR A 118 -2.69 -9.67 12.18
N ARG A 119 -2.70 -10.96 11.84
CA ARG A 119 -3.22 -11.50 10.57
C ARG A 119 -4.50 -12.34 10.77
N ARG A 120 -5.19 -12.15 11.90
CA ARG A 120 -6.34 -13.01 12.30
C ARG A 120 -7.64 -12.25 12.47
N ARG A 121 -7.58 -10.92 12.59
CA ARG A 121 -8.76 -10.08 12.83
C ARG A 121 -8.57 -8.68 12.29
N ILE A 122 -9.66 -8.07 11.88
CA ILE A 122 -9.70 -6.68 11.39
C ILE A 122 -9.92 -5.71 12.55
N GLU A 123 -10.97 -5.92 13.34
CA GLU A 123 -11.33 -5.10 14.49
C GLU A 123 -10.45 -5.47 15.71
N LYS A 124 -10.02 -4.49 16.52
CA LYS A 124 -8.98 -4.64 17.56
C LYS A 124 -9.48 -4.54 19.00
N THR A 125 -10.75 -4.28 19.25
CA THR A 125 -11.27 -4.26 20.64
C THR A 125 -11.07 -5.62 21.32
N GLY A 126 -10.54 -5.63 22.54
CA GLY A 126 -10.17 -6.85 23.25
C GLY A 126 -8.85 -7.48 22.76
N PHE A 127 -8.01 -6.73 22.05
CA PHE A 127 -6.72 -7.21 21.53
C PHE A 127 -5.55 -6.49 22.20
N ALA A 128 -4.51 -7.24 22.54
CA ALA A 128 -3.26 -6.72 23.05
C ALA A 128 -2.08 -7.23 22.20
N THR A 129 -1.11 -6.37 21.95
CA THR A 129 0.06 -6.69 21.14
C THR A 129 1.24 -5.78 21.47
N GLU A 130 2.41 -6.13 20.98
CA GLU A 130 3.57 -5.25 20.95
C GLU A 130 3.76 -4.65 19.55
N ILE A 131 4.15 -3.41 19.48
CA ILE A 131 4.57 -2.71 18.25
C ILE A 131 6.08 -2.85 18.13
N TRP A 132 6.46 -3.84 17.35
CA TRP A 132 7.84 -4.25 17.13
C TRP A 132 7.94 -5.03 15.82
N VAL A 133 8.89 -4.66 14.96
CA VAL A 133 9.14 -5.39 13.71
C VAL A 133 9.69 -6.78 14.05
N ARG A 134 9.05 -7.85 13.60
CA ARG A 134 9.44 -9.23 13.87
C ARG A 134 9.21 -10.13 12.68
N ASN A 135 10.18 -10.98 12.39
CA ASN A 135 10.05 -11.97 11.33
C ASN A 135 8.83 -12.88 11.56
N ILE A 136 8.08 -13.15 10.49
CA ILE A 136 6.89 -14.03 10.40
C ILE A 136 5.68 -13.58 11.23
N ARG A 137 5.85 -12.73 12.22
CA ARG A 137 4.76 -12.33 13.14
C ARG A 137 4.18 -10.97 12.87
N CYS A 138 5.05 -9.99 12.65
CA CYS A 138 4.66 -8.61 12.50
C CYS A 138 5.72 -7.87 11.67
N TYR A 139 5.57 -7.89 10.37
CA TYR A 139 6.55 -7.27 9.48
C TYR A 139 6.45 -5.74 9.43
N ILE A 140 5.23 -5.19 9.51
CA ILE A 140 4.99 -3.75 9.37
C ILE A 140 4.01 -3.30 10.45
N PRO A 141 4.47 -3.21 11.71
CA PRO A 141 3.65 -2.62 12.76
C PRO A 141 3.48 -1.12 12.53
N VAL A 142 2.30 -0.60 12.81
CA VAL A 142 1.98 0.82 12.65
C VAL A 142 1.40 1.34 13.95
N SER A 143 1.98 2.40 14.51
CA SER A 143 1.55 3.01 15.77
C SER A 143 0.33 3.94 15.60
N PHE A 144 -0.57 3.61 14.68
CA PHE A 144 -1.81 4.35 14.43
C PHE A 144 -3.02 3.50 14.77
N ILE A 145 -3.91 4.07 15.57
CA ILE A 145 -5.15 3.45 16.06
C ILE A 145 -6.27 4.45 15.83
N HIS A 146 -7.40 3.99 15.34
CA HIS A 146 -8.57 4.85 15.15
C HIS A 146 -9.89 4.09 15.35
N SER A 147 -10.96 4.85 15.51
CA SER A 147 -12.30 4.31 15.69
C SER A 147 -13.31 4.96 14.74
N HIS A 148 -14.35 4.21 14.38
CA HIS A 148 -15.54 4.76 13.71
C HIS A 148 -16.26 5.84 14.55
N ASP A 149 -15.96 5.93 15.85
CA ASP A 149 -16.50 6.99 16.72
C ASP A 149 -15.94 8.38 16.42
N GLY A 150 -14.97 8.47 15.51
CA GLY A 150 -14.47 9.72 14.99
C GLY A 150 -13.15 10.21 15.62
N TRP A 151 -12.41 9.34 16.29
CA TRP A 151 -11.07 9.66 16.81
C TRP A 151 -9.98 8.79 16.20
N GLY A 152 -8.77 9.36 16.12
CA GLY A 152 -7.54 8.66 15.80
C GLY A 152 -6.42 9.08 16.72
N LEU A 153 -5.48 8.17 16.98
CA LEU A 153 -4.30 8.38 17.77
C LEU A 153 -3.09 7.78 17.04
N LEU A 154 -2.12 8.63 16.72
CA LEU A 154 -0.81 8.22 16.21
C LEU A 154 0.23 8.46 17.30
N LEU A 155 0.83 7.40 17.81
CA LEU A 155 1.94 7.50 18.77
C LEU A 155 3.25 7.81 18.01
N ASN A 156 3.86 8.94 18.33
CA ASN A 156 5.17 9.34 17.81
C ASN A 156 6.28 8.69 18.66
N SER A 157 6.52 7.43 18.44
CA SER A 157 7.56 6.65 19.11
C SER A 157 8.16 5.65 18.14
N THR A 158 9.46 5.40 18.26
CA THR A 158 10.17 4.31 17.60
C THR A 158 10.54 3.19 18.57
N TRP A 159 10.40 3.45 19.85
CA TRP A 159 10.65 2.49 20.91
C TRP A 159 9.66 1.34 20.90
N ARG A 160 10.11 0.19 21.39
CA ARG A 160 9.22 -0.95 21.64
C ARG A 160 8.14 -0.56 22.64
N HIS A 161 6.89 -0.78 22.28
CA HIS A 161 5.75 -0.48 23.14
C HIS A 161 4.64 -1.50 23.00
N ALA A 162 3.96 -1.76 24.13
CA ALA A 162 2.78 -2.58 24.16
C ALA A 162 1.51 -1.74 24.02
N VAL A 163 0.54 -2.24 23.31
CA VAL A 163 -0.80 -1.67 23.17
C VAL A 163 -1.82 -2.71 23.57
N ASP A 164 -2.65 -2.38 24.55
CA ASP A 164 -3.80 -3.17 25.01
C ASP A 164 -5.07 -2.36 24.75
N ILE A 165 -5.95 -2.88 23.92
CA ILE A 165 -7.20 -2.22 23.53
C ILE A 165 -8.37 -2.93 24.21
N GLY A 166 -8.53 -2.72 25.52
CA GLY A 166 -9.63 -3.29 26.27
C GLY A 166 -9.52 -4.78 26.58
N ALA A 167 -8.36 -5.42 26.34
CA ALA A 167 -8.16 -6.84 26.64
C ALA A 167 -8.03 -7.09 28.16
N SER A 168 -7.25 -6.26 28.84
CA SER A 168 -7.08 -6.35 30.29
C SER A 168 -8.14 -5.56 31.07
N GLU A 169 -8.58 -4.42 30.53
CA GLU A 169 -9.56 -3.54 31.16
C GLU A 169 -10.50 -2.97 30.11
N LYS A 170 -11.78 -3.28 30.26
CA LYS A 170 -12.81 -2.86 29.32
C LYS A 170 -12.82 -1.32 29.16
N ASP A 171 -12.98 -0.84 27.91
CA ASP A 171 -13.07 0.57 27.53
C ASP A 171 -11.83 1.43 27.86
N ILE A 172 -10.72 0.76 28.18
CA ILE A 172 -9.42 1.40 28.40
C ILE A 172 -8.41 0.89 27.36
N MET A 173 -7.83 1.80 26.63
CA MET A 173 -6.62 1.56 25.84
C MET A 173 -5.42 1.88 26.70
N ARG A 174 -4.55 0.90 26.92
CA ARG A 174 -3.29 1.08 27.66
C ARG A 174 -2.12 1.02 26.69
N ILE A 175 -1.24 2.01 26.75
CA ILE A 175 -0.02 2.04 25.95
C ILE A 175 1.16 2.14 26.92
N VAL A 176 2.07 1.15 26.85
CA VAL A 176 3.26 1.08 27.70
C VAL A 176 4.50 1.09 26.81
N ALA A 177 5.31 2.14 26.89
CA ALA A 177 6.56 2.25 26.16
C ALA A 177 7.76 2.17 27.12
N ARG A 178 8.82 1.51 26.67
CA ARG A 178 10.05 1.32 27.45
C ARG A 178 10.94 2.57 27.44
N GLY A 179 10.75 3.46 26.47
CA GLY A 179 11.53 4.67 26.33
C GLY A 179 10.77 5.81 25.66
N GLY A 180 11.33 7.02 25.77
CA GLY A 180 10.79 8.21 25.14
C GLY A 180 9.65 8.90 25.89
N ALA A 181 9.17 9.99 25.30
CA ALA A 181 8.05 10.78 25.82
C ALA A 181 6.69 10.19 25.38
N PHE A 182 5.63 10.48 26.12
CA PHE A 182 4.29 10.34 25.59
C PHE A 182 4.05 11.47 24.58
N ASP A 183 4.04 11.14 23.31
CA ASP A 183 3.97 12.09 22.20
C ASP A 183 2.98 11.55 21.17
N VAL A 184 1.82 12.18 21.06
CA VAL A 184 0.71 11.66 20.25
C VAL A 184 0.12 12.74 19.34
N TYR A 185 -0.25 12.35 18.14
CA TYR A 185 -1.12 13.12 17.25
C TYR A 185 -2.54 12.61 17.42
N LEU A 186 -3.44 13.50 17.82
CA LEU A 186 -4.85 13.22 18.06
C LEU A 186 -5.67 13.78 16.90
N PHE A 187 -6.46 12.92 16.27
CA PHE A 187 -7.26 13.25 15.11
C PHE A 187 -8.75 13.19 15.42
N ALA A 188 -9.53 14.13 14.89
CA ALA A 188 -10.98 14.08 14.88
C ALA A 188 -11.50 14.08 13.43
N ALA A 189 -12.27 13.06 13.05
CA ALA A 189 -12.85 12.92 11.71
C ALA A 189 -14.17 12.13 11.79
N PRO A 190 -15.16 12.44 10.95
CA PRO A 190 -16.51 11.86 11.07
C PRO A 190 -16.59 10.38 10.68
N ASP A 191 -15.67 9.88 9.87
CA ASP A 191 -15.68 8.54 9.30
C ASP A 191 -14.25 8.05 9.00
N THR A 192 -14.09 6.78 8.64
CA THR A 192 -12.80 6.17 8.35
C THR A 192 -12.12 6.78 7.13
N HIS A 193 -12.85 7.15 6.07
CA HIS A 193 -12.26 7.77 4.88
C HIS A 193 -11.63 9.13 5.23
N SER A 194 -12.37 9.97 5.94
CA SER A 194 -11.89 11.26 6.44
C SER A 194 -10.73 11.09 7.43
N MET A 195 -10.78 10.05 8.26
CA MET A 195 -9.70 9.71 9.21
C MET A 195 -8.41 9.36 8.47
N LEU A 196 -8.46 8.48 7.48
CA LEU A 196 -7.31 8.13 6.65
C LEU A 196 -6.79 9.33 5.84
N PHE A 197 -7.70 10.20 5.39
CA PHE A 197 -7.32 11.45 4.74
C PHE A 197 -6.47 12.34 5.68
N GLU A 198 -6.93 12.60 6.90
CA GLU A 198 -6.20 13.46 7.84
C GLU A 198 -4.92 12.79 8.36
N TYR A 199 -4.96 11.49 8.68
CA TYR A 199 -3.78 10.74 9.11
C TYR A 199 -2.67 10.73 8.06
N THR A 200 -2.99 10.33 6.83
CA THR A 200 -1.98 10.25 5.78
C THR A 200 -1.50 11.62 5.28
N ARG A 201 -2.27 12.67 5.52
CA ARG A 201 -1.83 14.05 5.30
C ARG A 201 -0.71 14.45 6.27
N VAL A 202 -0.69 13.89 7.47
CA VAL A 202 0.34 14.14 8.49
C VAL A 202 1.56 13.25 8.31
N ILE A 203 1.35 11.94 8.07
CA ILE A 203 2.46 10.97 8.01
C ILE A 203 3.00 10.76 6.59
N GLY A 204 2.25 11.14 5.58
CA GLY A 204 2.55 10.95 4.16
C GLY A 204 1.57 10.04 3.45
N ARG A 205 1.17 10.45 2.25
CA ARG A 205 0.30 9.69 1.33
C ARG A 205 1.01 8.45 0.81
N PRO A 206 0.28 7.40 0.41
CA PRO A 206 0.86 6.30 -0.36
C PRO A 206 1.54 6.81 -1.63
N ILE A 207 2.76 6.31 -1.89
CA ILE A 207 3.49 6.66 -3.11
C ILE A 207 2.75 6.15 -4.35
N MET A 208 2.76 6.93 -5.43
CA MET A 208 2.32 6.47 -6.74
C MET A 208 3.46 5.71 -7.40
N LEU A 209 3.25 4.42 -7.67
CA LEU A 209 4.24 3.58 -8.36
C LEU A 209 4.31 3.92 -9.86
N PRO A 210 5.38 3.55 -10.58
CA PRO A 210 5.36 3.58 -12.03
C PRO A 210 4.20 2.75 -12.58
N LYS A 211 3.63 3.14 -13.71
CA LYS A 211 2.43 2.48 -14.29
C LYS A 211 2.62 0.97 -14.47
N TRP A 212 3.78 0.56 -14.97
CA TRP A 212 4.11 -0.84 -15.20
C TRP A 212 4.19 -1.67 -13.90
N ALA A 213 4.44 -1.05 -12.74
CA ALA A 213 4.48 -1.74 -11.46
C ALA A 213 3.12 -2.27 -11.00
N TYR A 214 2.02 -1.78 -11.57
CA TYR A 214 0.68 -2.32 -11.34
C TYR A 214 0.36 -3.55 -12.21
N GLY A 215 1.30 -3.99 -13.05
CA GLY A 215 1.25 -5.25 -13.77
C GLY A 215 1.63 -6.46 -12.92
N LEU A 216 2.33 -7.41 -13.51
CA LEU A 216 2.86 -8.60 -12.84
C LEU A 216 4.38 -8.46 -12.65
N SER A 217 4.84 -8.73 -11.43
CA SER A 217 6.24 -8.94 -11.08
C SER A 217 6.50 -10.45 -10.96
N PHE A 218 7.53 -10.92 -11.62
CA PHE A 218 8.03 -12.30 -11.49
C PHE A 218 9.41 -12.29 -10.85
N VAL A 219 9.54 -12.92 -9.71
CA VAL A 219 10.81 -13.12 -9.02
C VAL A 219 11.44 -14.41 -9.54
N ALA A 220 12.59 -14.32 -10.20
CA ALA A 220 13.28 -15.45 -10.79
C ALA A 220 13.86 -16.39 -9.72
N ASN A 221 14.13 -17.64 -10.10
CA ASN A 221 14.75 -18.61 -9.20
C ASN A 221 16.18 -18.17 -8.83
N GLN A 222 16.54 -18.32 -7.57
CA GLN A 222 17.89 -17.96 -7.07
C GLN A 222 19.04 -18.71 -7.75
N ALA A 223 18.75 -19.85 -8.38
CA ALA A 223 19.74 -20.63 -9.13
C ALA A 223 19.89 -20.17 -10.59
N ASN A 224 19.08 -19.18 -11.05
CA ASN A 224 19.13 -18.70 -12.41
C ASN A 224 20.45 -17.97 -12.70
N ASP A 225 20.94 -18.17 -13.91
CA ASP A 225 21.88 -17.27 -14.58
C ASP A 225 21.12 -16.39 -15.58
N ILE A 226 21.85 -15.58 -16.32
CA ILE A 226 21.29 -14.70 -17.33
C ILE A 226 20.52 -15.45 -18.43
N ASN A 227 20.98 -16.65 -18.83
CA ASN A 227 20.32 -17.42 -19.88
C ASN A 227 18.97 -17.96 -19.41
N ALA A 228 18.91 -18.48 -18.19
CA ALA A 228 17.67 -18.94 -17.57
C ALA A 228 16.69 -17.76 -17.38
N THR A 229 17.15 -16.64 -16.88
CA THR A 229 16.35 -15.42 -16.67
C THR A 229 15.80 -14.86 -17.99
N MET A 230 16.63 -14.75 -19.02
CA MET A 230 16.18 -14.33 -20.35
C MET A 230 15.18 -15.31 -20.97
N ASN A 231 15.35 -16.62 -20.71
CA ASN A 231 14.40 -17.62 -21.19
C ASN A 231 13.06 -17.49 -20.47
N ASP A 232 13.03 -17.18 -19.18
CA ASP A 232 11.78 -16.88 -18.45
C ASP A 232 11.08 -15.66 -19.05
N CYS A 233 11.79 -14.57 -19.32
CA CYS A 233 11.23 -13.39 -19.99
C CYS A 233 10.62 -13.74 -21.35
N LEU A 234 11.32 -14.54 -22.17
CA LEU A 234 10.82 -14.95 -23.47
C LEU A 234 9.62 -15.90 -23.37
N ASN A 235 9.58 -16.76 -22.36
CA ASN A 235 8.44 -17.66 -22.14
C ASN A 235 7.17 -16.92 -21.76
N PHE A 236 7.23 -15.87 -20.94
CA PHE A 236 6.07 -15.00 -20.71
C PHE A 236 5.47 -14.49 -22.03
N ARG A 237 6.31 -14.07 -22.97
CA ARG A 237 5.86 -13.58 -24.29
C ARG A 237 5.32 -14.72 -25.17
N ARG A 238 5.96 -15.89 -25.19
CA ARG A 238 5.55 -17.08 -25.99
C ARG A 238 4.24 -17.68 -25.49
N GLU A 239 4.05 -17.73 -24.17
CA GLU A 239 2.85 -18.27 -23.53
C GLU A 239 1.70 -17.26 -23.51
N ASP A 240 1.89 -16.07 -24.10
CA ASP A 240 0.90 -14.98 -24.10
C ASP A 240 0.39 -14.64 -22.69
N ILE A 241 1.33 -14.59 -21.73
CA ILE A 241 1.09 -14.21 -20.34
C ILE A 241 1.71 -12.82 -20.11
N PRO A 242 0.91 -11.79 -19.79
CA PRO A 242 1.43 -10.46 -19.50
C PRO A 242 2.33 -10.44 -18.26
N CYS A 243 3.46 -9.74 -18.37
CA CYS A 243 4.40 -9.52 -17.25
C CYS A 243 5.27 -8.29 -17.55
N ASP A 244 5.56 -7.47 -16.53
CA ASP A 244 6.36 -6.25 -16.68
C ASP A 244 7.71 -6.31 -15.96
N ILE A 245 7.80 -7.00 -14.82
CA ILE A 245 8.98 -6.96 -13.96
C ILE A 245 9.59 -8.35 -13.85
N ILE A 246 10.91 -8.41 -13.98
CA ILE A 246 11.72 -9.57 -13.65
C ILE A 246 12.63 -9.22 -12.47
N GLY A 247 12.54 -10.00 -11.39
CA GLY A 247 13.35 -9.84 -10.19
C GLY A 247 14.51 -10.82 -10.17
N LEU A 248 15.71 -10.32 -9.88
CA LEU A 248 16.88 -11.16 -9.61
C LEU A 248 17.03 -11.35 -8.11
N GLU A 249 17.11 -12.59 -7.69
CA GLU A 249 17.38 -13.01 -6.32
C GLU A 249 18.88 -12.98 -5.99
N PRO A 250 19.32 -13.24 -4.73
CA PRO A 250 20.73 -13.27 -4.36
C PRO A 250 21.59 -14.07 -5.35
N GLY A 251 22.76 -13.52 -5.69
CA GLY A 251 23.66 -14.12 -6.69
C GLY A 251 23.88 -13.24 -7.91
N TRP A 252 23.15 -12.13 -8.02
CA TRP A 252 23.38 -11.11 -9.05
C TRP A 252 24.61 -10.22 -8.74
N THR A 253 25.06 -10.12 -7.46
CA THR A 253 26.26 -9.39 -7.04
C THR A 253 27.52 -10.24 -7.14
N ALA A 254 28.69 -9.60 -7.27
CA ALA A 254 29.97 -10.28 -7.50
C ALA A 254 30.46 -11.09 -6.30
N ASN A 255 30.24 -10.64 -5.08
CA ASN A 255 30.85 -11.23 -3.92
C ASN A 255 29.96 -12.27 -3.24
N SER A 256 29.14 -11.85 -2.36
CA SER A 256 28.38 -12.74 -1.50
C SER A 256 26.91 -12.38 -1.49
N ARG A 257 26.12 -13.40 -1.22
CA ARG A 257 24.68 -13.28 -1.04
C ARG A 257 24.28 -12.15 -0.08
N TYR A 258 25.08 -11.90 0.95
CA TYR A 258 24.77 -10.98 2.04
C TYR A 258 25.65 -9.74 2.13
N HIS A 259 26.61 -9.57 1.21
CA HIS A 259 27.59 -8.47 1.26
C HIS A 259 27.41 -7.43 0.15
N PHE A 260 26.23 -7.33 -0.42
CA PHE A 260 25.97 -6.40 -1.53
C PHE A 260 26.04 -4.92 -1.12
N GLY A 261 25.98 -4.61 0.16
CA GLY A 261 26.12 -3.23 0.64
C GLY A 261 27.44 -2.58 0.24
N THR A 262 28.51 -3.36 0.20
CA THR A 262 29.85 -2.93 -0.25
C THR A 262 30.15 -3.34 -1.68
N ASP A 263 29.34 -4.22 -2.27
CA ASP A 263 29.56 -4.77 -3.60
C ASP A 263 29.00 -3.81 -4.67
N LYS A 264 29.88 -3.39 -5.56
CA LYS A 264 29.56 -2.45 -6.66
C LYS A 264 29.68 -3.10 -8.04
N GLU A 265 29.76 -4.41 -8.10
CA GLU A 265 29.99 -5.14 -9.33
C GLU A 265 28.95 -6.23 -9.55
N TRP A 266 28.55 -6.40 -10.80
CA TRP A 266 27.77 -7.55 -11.23
C TRP A 266 28.55 -8.84 -11.07
N ASN A 267 27.88 -9.92 -10.74
CA ASN A 267 28.47 -11.25 -10.78
C ASN A 267 28.74 -11.66 -12.23
N GLN A 268 30.01 -11.57 -12.65
CA GLN A 268 30.40 -11.83 -14.03
C GLN A 268 30.24 -13.31 -14.47
N LYS A 269 29.95 -14.23 -13.54
CA LYS A 269 29.67 -15.63 -13.88
C LYS A 269 28.20 -15.85 -14.21
N THR A 270 27.32 -15.21 -13.48
CA THR A 270 25.85 -15.38 -13.60
C THR A 270 25.21 -14.28 -14.42
N TYR A 271 25.61 -13.02 -14.21
CA TYR A 271 25.04 -11.82 -14.86
C TYR A 271 26.15 -10.91 -15.41
N PRO A 272 26.83 -11.33 -16.47
CA PRO A 272 27.99 -10.59 -17.00
C PRO A 272 27.57 -9.25 -17.62
N VAL A 273 28.13 -8.17 -17.08
CA VAL A 273 28.08 -6.84 -17.68
C VAL A 273 29.52 -6.39 -17.93
N PRO A 274 30.00 -6.43 -19.18
CA PRO A 274 31.38 -6.10 -19.49
C PRO A 274 31.75 -4.67 -19.13
N GLY A 275 32.81 -4.49 -18.34
CA GLY A 275 33.24 -3.18 -17.85
C GLY A 275 33.64 -2.15 -18.93
N TRP A 276 33.87 -2.60 -20.17
CA TRP A 276 34.14 -1.72 -21.32
C TRP A 276 32.88 -1.12 -21.94
N GLN A 277 31.68 -1.61 -21.55
CA GLN A 277 30.38 -1.06 -21.98
C GLN A 277 29.82 -0.04 -21.00
N LYS A 278 30.63 0.67 -20.26
CA LYS A 278 30.19 1.70 -19.33
C LYS A 278 29.29 2.72 -20.02
N GLY A 279 28.04 2.81 -19.54
CA GLY A 279 27.06 3.78 -20.05
C GLY A 279 26.31 3.37 -21.33
N ASP A 280 26.66 2.25 -21.98
CA ASP A 280 25.90 1.70 -23.10
C ASP A 280 25.33 0.33 -22.76
N LYS A 281 24.12 0.31 -22.21
CA LYS A 281 23.40 -0.92 -21.90
C LYS A 281 22.87 -1.66 -23.14
N SER A 282 22.89 -1.02 -24.32
CA SER A 282 22.21 -1.53 -25.52
C SER A 282 22.69 -2.92 -25.96
N ALA A 283 23.97 -3.22 -25.75
CA ALA A 283 24.60 -4.51 -26.11
C ALA A 283 24.64 -5.50 -24.92
N THR A 284 24.06 -5.18 -23.78
CA THR A 284 24.01 -6.05 -22.59
C THR A 284 22.67 -6.79 -22.48
N PHE A 285 22.55 -7.71 -21.53
CA PHE A 285 21.28 -8.34 -21.23
C PHE A 285 20.23 -7.33 -20.75
N LEU A 286 20.64 -6.23 -20.10
CA LEU A 286 19.77 -5.16 -19.64
C LEU A 286 19.06 -4.48 -20.82
N GLY A 287 19.82 -4.15 -21.87
CA GLY A 287 19.23 -3.63 -23.10
C GLY A 287 18.38 -4.66 -23.84
N ALA A 288 18.69 -5.95 -23.73
CA ALA A 288 17.85 -7.01 -24.28
C ALA A 288 16.50 -7.10 -23.54
N MET A 289 16.50 -7.05 -22.21
CA MET A 289 15.30 -7.00 -21.39
C MET A 289 14.42 -5.80 -21.71
N GLU A 290 15.01 -4.62 -21.81
CA GLU A 290 14.30 -3.38 -22.16
C GLU A 290 13.61 -3.49 -23.54
N ARG A 291 14.26 -4.09 -24.55
CA ARG A 291 13.67 -4.29 -25.90
C ARG A 291 12.47 -5.26 -25.91
N ILE A 292 12.40 -6.16 -24.95
CA ILE A 292 11.24 -7.05 -24.79
C ILE A 292 10.30 -6.59 -23.65
N HIS A 293 10.48 -5.31 -23.23
CA HIS A 293 9.62 -4.62 -22.27
C HIS A 293 9.55 -5.28 -20.90
N PHE A 294 10.73 -5.59 -20.31
CA PHE A 294 10.85 -5.96 -18.92
C PHE A 294 11.65 -4.93 -18.14
N HIS A 295 11.20 -4.63 -16.94
CA HIS A 295 11.86 -3.81 -15.94
C HIS A 295 12.58 -4.70 -14.95
N LEU A 296 13.80 -4.32 -14.58
CA LEU A 296 14.66 -5.13 -13.72
C LEU A 296 14.50 -4.77 -12.26
N SER A 297 14.21 -5.77 -11.42
CA SER A 297 14.23 -5.68 -9.97
C SER A 297 15.43 -6.40 -9.38
N LEU A 298 16.09 -5.76 -8.40
CA LEU A 298 17.21 -6.34 -7.68
C LEU A 298 16.79 -6.64 -6.23
N TRP A 299 17.06 -7.87 -5.79
CA TRP A 299 16.92 -8.27 -4.40
C TRP A 299 18.02 -7.63 -3.56
N LEU A 300 17.64 -7.04 -2.45
CA LEU A 300 18.52 -6.44 -1.45
C LEU A 300 18.14 -6.96 -0.08
N CYS A 301 19.14 -7.22 0.77
CA CYS A 301 18.94 -7.59 2.15
C CYS A 301 19.72 -6.64 3.05
N ILE A 302 19.07 -6.05 4.01
CA ILE A 302 19.68 -5.08 4.93
C ILE A 302 20.10 -5.68 6.27
N GLU A 303 19.88 -6.96 6.45
CA GLU A 303 20.31 -7.70 7.62
C GLU A 303 21.83 -7.63 7.82
N TYR A 304 22.55 -7.71 6.71
CA TYR A 304 24.00 -7.52 6.64
C TYR A 304 24.31 -6.21 5.92
N ASP A 305 24.01 -5.13 6.57
CA ASP A 305 24.20 -3.82 5.99
C ASP A 305 25.68 -3.39 5.97
N LEU A 306 25.90 -2.17 5.50
CA LEU A 306 27.24 -1.57 5.53
C LEU A 306 27.88 -1.58 6.91
N SER A 307 27.06 -1.56 7.95
CA SER A 307 27.54 -1.55 9.32
C SER A 307 28.29 -2.82 9.68
N TYR A 308 27.73 -3.96 9.35
CA TYR A 308 28.38 -5.27 9.56
C TYR A 308 29.73 -5.36 8.85
N GLU A 309 29.77 -5.02 7.58
CA GLU A 309 30.99 -5.09 6.80
C GLU A 309 32.06 -4.09 7.30
N GLU A 310 31.67 -2.93 7.74
CA GLU A 310 32.59 -1.97 8.33
C GLU A 310 33.16 -2.43 9.66
N GLU A 311 32.34 -3.04 10.51
CA GLU A 311 32.83 -3.66 11.75
C GLU A 311 33.84 -4.76 11.47
N ARG A 312 33.51 -5.60 10.54
CA ARG A 312 34.40 -6.68 10.11
C ARG A 312 35.74 -6.11 9.57
N GLN A 313 35.69 -5.09 8.75
CA GLN A 313 36.88 -4.41 8.23
C GLN A 313 37.66 -3.68 9.32
N ALA A 314 36.99 -3.13 10.33
CA ALA A 314 37.63 -2.50 11.48
C ALA A 314 38.24 -3.51 12.46
N GLY A 315 38.09 -4.82 12.23
CA GLY A 315 38.69 -5.88 13.03
C GLY A 315 37.95 -6.21 14.31
N TYR A 316 36.65 -5.87 14.40
CA TYR A 316 35.82 -6.38 15.47
C TYR A 316 35.63 -7.91 15.29
N GLU A 317 35.74 -8.64 16.40
CA GLU A 317 35.52 -10.08 16.41
C GLU A 317 34.02 -10.33 16.17
N VAL A 318 33.68 -10.72 14.96
CA VAL A 318 32.35 -11.21 14.64
C VAL A 318 32.32 -12.69 14.99
N LYS A 319 31.50 -13.09 15.95
CA LYS A 319 31.31 -14.50 16.26
C LYS A 319 30.49 -15.15 15.16
N PRO A 320 30.79 -16.41 14.82
CA PRO A 320 29.92 -17.19 13.94
C PRO A 320 28.50 -17.24 14.52
N ASP A 321 27.56 -17.17 13.64
CA ASP A 321 26.15 -17.15 13.94
C ASP A 321 25.71 -18.33 14.78
N GLU A 322 25.30 -18.07 16.00
CA GLU A 322 24.39 -18.97 16.69
C GLU A 322 22.98 -18.42 16.46
N ILE A 323 22.27 -19.00 15.50
CA ILE A 323 20.85 -18.74 15.32
C ILE A 323 20.13 -19.43 16.46
N ILE A 324 19.56 -18.63 17.36
CA ILE A 324 18.75 -19.15 18.45
C ILE A 324 17.28 -19.02 18.02
N TRP A 325 16.64 -20.17 17.80
CA TRP A 325 15.20 -20.23 17.60
C TRP A 325 14.53 -20.23 18.98
N ASP A 326 13.72 -19.23 19.25
CA ASP A 326 12.85 -19.24 20.43
C ASP A 326 11.57 -20.06 20.14
N ASP A 327 10.78 -20.32 21.18
CA ASP A 327 9.51 -21.06 21.08
C ASP A 327 8.49 -20.42 20.16
N ASP A 328 8.81 -19.26 19.64
CA ASP A 328 7.96 -18.42 18.82
C ASP A 328 8.43 -18.33 17.35
N ASP A 329 9.37 -19.17 16.94
CA ASP A 329 10.02 -19.14 15.61
C ASP A 329 10.73 -17.81 15.31
N TYR A 330 11.23 -17.14 16.34
CA TYR A 330 12.00 -15.91 16.22
C TYR A 330 13.49 -16.23 16.13
N ILE A 331 14.15 -15.69 15.11
CA ILE A 331 15.59 -15.84 14.94
C ILE A 331 16.28 -14.71 15.69
N HIS A 332 17.01 -15.05 16.73
CA HIS A 332 17.99 -14.15 17.34
C HIS A 332 19.32 -14.33 16.65
N ASP A 333 19.83 -13.25 16.09
CA ASP A 333 21.16 -13.25 15.53
C ASP A 333 22.14 -12.60 16.53
N SER A 334 23.14 -13.37 16.94
CA SER A 334 24.17 -12.92 17.89
C SER A 334 25.45 -12.48 17.18
N HIS A 335 25.38 -11.89 16.00
CA HIS A 335 26.54 -11.49 15.20
C HIS A 335 27.52 -10.59 15.93
N PHE A 336 27.08 -9.88 16.96
CA PHE A 336 27.92 -8.93 17.66
C PHE A 336 28.08 -9.28 19.13
N ALA A 337 29.27 -9.72 19.51
CA ALA A 337 29.62 -10.01 20.91
C ALA A 337 29.88 -8.75 21.74
N THR A 338 30.01 -7.61 21.13
CA THR A 338 30.29 -6.32 21.78
C THR A 338 29.40 -5.25 21.23
N ALA A 339 29.14 -4.23 22.06
CA ALA A 339 28.37 -3.06 21.61
C ALA A 339 28.96 -2.50 20.31
N ALA A 340 28.20 -2.62 19.25
CA ALA A 340 28.60 -2.17 17.94
C ALA A 340 28.67 -0.65 17.93
N ARG A 341 29.79 -0.12 17.58
CA ARG A 341 29.94 1.31 17.29
C ARG A 341 29.74 1.53 15.82
N LEU A 342 28.51 1.35 15.39
CA LEU A 342 28.32 1.48 14.01
C LEU A 342 27.73 2.75 13.71
N ASP A 343 28.16 3.24 12.64
CA ASP A 343 27.49 4.25 12.04
C ASP A 343 27.41 4.31 10.61
N GLY A 344 27.27 3.19 10.19
CA GLY A 344 27.21 3.00 8.82
C GLY A 344 25.97 3.44 8.21
N ASN A 345 25.03 2.85 8.34
CA ASN A 345 23.86 3.15 7.77
C ASN A 345 23.08 3.70 8.56
N THR A 346 23.37 3.48 9.33
CA THR A 346 23.53 4.37 10.17
C THR A 346 24.30 5.56 9.70
N LYS A 347 25.10 5.57 8.81
CA LYS A 347 25.42 6.59 7.86
C LYS A 347 24.18 7.10 7.16
N LEU A 348 23.31 7.67 7.98
CA LEU A 348 22.16 8.40 7.48
C LEU A 348 22.57 9.73 6.83
N GLU A 349 23.82 10.13 7.03
CA GLU A 349 24.47 11.23 6.33
C GLU A 349 24.90 10.82 4.91
N GLU A 350 25.27 9.54 4.70
CA GLU A 350 25.58 8.97 3.40
C GLU A 350 24.48 7.98 3.00
N PRO A 351 23.57 8.36 2.12
CA PRO A 351 22.48 7.50 1.74
C PRO A 351 22.97 6.18 1.16
N PHE A 352 22.40 5.07 1.60
CA PHE A 352 22.69 3.73 1.08
C PHE A 352 22.54 3.64 -0.44
N PHE A 353 21.64 4.40 -1.01
CA PHE A 353 21.44 4.49 -2.46
C PHE A 353 22.72 4.82 -3.25
N GLU A 354 23.68 5.54 -2.66
CA GLU A 354 24.95 5.88 -3.34
C GLU A 354 25.71 4.63 -3.80
N HIS A 355 25.59 3.53 -3.09
CA HIS A 355 26.20 2.25 -3.46
C HIS A 355 25.51 1.57 -4.64
N LEU A 356 24.25 1.91 -4.89
CA LEU A 356 23.41 1.30 -5.92
C LEU A 356 23.31 2.09 -7.22
N LYS A 357 23.81 3.33 -7.24
CA LYS A 357 23.73 4.22 -8.43
C LYS A 357 24.21 3.54 -9.70
N LYS A 358 25.32 2.80 -9.65
CA LYS A 358 25.83 2.08 -10.79
C LYS A 358 24.81 1.12 -11.39
N PHE A 359 24.12 0.35 -10.57
CA PHE A 359 23.12 -0.62 -11.02
C PHE A 359 21.88 0.08 -11.59
N VAL A 360 21.53 1.26 -11.06
CA VAL A 360 20.48 2.12 -11.61
C VAL A 360 20.91 2.66 -12.98
N ASP A 361 22.15 3.13 -13.12
CA ASP A 361 22.69 3.61 -14.38
C ASP A 361 22.78 2.48 -15.42
N ASP A 362 23.04 1.25 -14.97
CA ASP A 362 23.02 0.06 -15.81
C ASP A 362 21.59 -0.37 -16.20
N GLY A 363 20.53 0.05 -15.47
CA GLY A 363 19.13 -0.16 -15.85
C GLY A 363 18.23 -0.81 -14.81
N ALA A 364 18.64 -0.91 -13.55
CA ALA A 364 17.74 -1.36 -12.47
C ALA A 364 16.73 -0.26 -12.12
N GLU A 365 15.44 -0.61 -12.07
CA GLU A 365 14.34 0.32 -11.82
C GLU A 365 13.46 -0.11 -10.64
N CYS A 366 13.70 -1.32 -10.11
CA CYS A 366 12.97 -1.90 -9.01
C CYS A 366 13.93 -2.45 -7.96
N PHE A 367 13.50 -2.44 -6.68
CA PHE A 367 14.30 -2.95 -5.57
C PHE A 367 13.41 -3.69 -4.58
N LYS A 368 13.70 -4.98 -4.37
CA LYS A 368 13.10 -5.80 -3.32
C LYS A 368 13.94 -5.64 -2.07
N LEU A 369 13.41 -4.95 -1.06
CA LEU A 369 14.06 -4.82 0.24
C LEU A 369 13.61 -5.96 1.15
N ASP A 370 14.38 -7.03 1.15
CA ASP A 370 14.17 -8.21 1.99
C ASP A 370 15.03 -8.13 3.25
N GLY A 371 14.76 -8.98 4.25
CA GLY A 371 15.51 -8.99 5.49
C GLY A 371 15.23 -7.81 6.44
N CYS A 372 14.48 -6.79 6.03
CA CYS A 372 14.15 -5.64 6.88
C CYS A 372 13.40 -6.02 8.16
N HIS A 373 12.74 -7.17 8.15
CA HIS A 373 12.00 -7.73 9.26
C HIS A 373 12.85 -8.62 10.16
N GLN A 374 14.10 -8.87 9.79
CA GLN A 374 15.09 -9.72 10.46
C GLN A 374 16.17 -8.89 11.16
N ILE A 375 15.85 -7.65 11.51
CA ILE A 375 16.75 -6.78 12.24
C ILE A 375 16.92 -7.34 13.64
N ASP A 376 18.17 -7.64 13.99
CA ASP A 376 18.50 -8.26 15.26
C ASP A 376 18.26 -7.36 16.46
N ASP A 377 17.79 -7.96 17.54
CA ASP A 377 17.67 -7.32 18.85
C ASP A 377 19.03 -7.26 19.54
N HIS A 378 19.79 -6.20 19.32
CA HIS A 378 21.02 -5.93 20.05
C HIS A 378 20.85 -4.69 20.92
N PRO A 379 20.18 -4.79 22.10
CA PRO A 379 19.78 -3.66 22.90
C PRO A 379 20.95 -2.77 23.37
N ASP A 380 22.14 -3.35 23.47
CA ASP A 380 23.37 -2.63 23.89
C ASP A 380 24.08 -1.94 22.72
N ARG A 381 23.64 -2.13 21.49
CA ARG A 381 24.22 -1.46 20.32
C ARG A 381 23.96 0.03 20.42
N LEU A 382 24.99 0.82 20.23
CA LEU A 382 24.88 2.26 20.03
C LEU A 382 25.17 2.60 18.57
N TRP A 383 24.18 3.16 17.92
CA TRP A 383 24.27 3.60 16.54
C TRP A 383 25.01 4.94 16.44
N GLY A 384 25.68 5.23 15.34
CA GLY A 384 26.47 6.44 15.21
C GLY A 384 25.71 7.75 15.25
N ASN A 385 24.39 7.68 15.01
CA ASN A 385 23.49 8.81 15.27
C ASN A 385 23.19 9.03 16.77
N GLY A 386 23.80 8.22 17.64
CA GLY A 386 23.63 8.28 19.09
C GLY A 386 22.32 7.67 19.62
N MET A 387 21.61 6.92 18.81
CA MET A 387 20.42 6.13 19.20
C MET A 387 20.85 4.75 19.67
N THR A 388 20.10 4.17 20.60
CA THR A 388 20.23 2.76 20.96
C THR A 388 19.56 1.88 19.88
N ASP A 389 19.89 0.59 19.87
CA ASP A 389 19.25 -0.37 18.95
C ASP A 389 17.73 -0.42 19.17
N GLU A 390 17.28 -0.41 20.41
CA GLU A 390 15.85 -0.39 20.73
C GLU A 390 15.11 0.85 20.16
N GLU A 391 15.78 1.98 20.03
CA GLU A 391 15.25 3.19 19.40
C GLU A 391 15.29 3.10 17.86
N MET A 392 16.30 2.44 17.30
CA MET A 392 16.51 2.32 15.85
C MET A 392 15.74 1.18 15.19
N HIS A 393 15.46 0.12 15.90
CA HIS A 393 14.92 -1.12 15.36
C HIS A 393 13.68 -0.92 14.47
N ASN A 394 12.63 -0.31 15.00
CA ASN A 394 11.44 0.01 14.20
C ASN A 394 11.70 1.10 13.13
N LEU A 395 12.61 2.01 13.41
CA LEU A 395 12.92 3.14 12.54
C LEU A 395 13.74 2.75 11.32
N PHE A 396 14.63 1.78 11.47
CA PHE A 396 15.63 1.42 10.47
C PHE A 396 15.04 1.07 9.09
N PRO A 397 14.06 0.13 8.97
CA PRO A 397 13.49 -0.20 7.66
C PRO A 397 12.81 1.00 6.98
N LEU A 398 12.22 1.88 7.77
CA LEU A 398 11.61 3.12 7.26
C LEU A 398 12.66 4.08 6.67
N ILE A 399 13.76 4.30 7.39
CA ILE A 399 14.86 5.16 6.93
C ILE A 399 15.50 4.58 5.67
N TYR A 400 15.70 3.27 5.66
CA TYR A 400 16.25 2.58 4.50
C TYR A 400 15.39 2.77 3.25
N ALA A 401 14.08 2.50 3.35
CA ALA A 401 13.15 2.74 2.25
C ALA A 401 13.13 4.21 1.82
N LYS A 402 13.17 5.14 2.77
CA LYS A 402 13.26 6.58 2.50
C LYS A 402 14.52 6.93 1.71
N GLN A 403 15.68 6.44 2.10
CA GLN A 403 16.94 6.70 1.39
C GLN A 403 16.89 6.16 -0.04
N MET A 404 16.39 4.94 -0.22
CA MET A 404 16.23 4.32 -1.53
C MET A 404 15.30 5.12 -2.44
N SER A 405 14.12 5.48 -1.92
CA SER A 405 13.11 6.22 -2.67
C SER A 405 13.60 7.61 -3.09
N LEU A 406 14.10 8.38 -2.13
CA LEU A 406 14.60 9.74 -2.41
C LEU A 406 15.88 9.72 -3.24
N GLY A 407 16.78 8.76 -3.00
CA GLY A 407 18.00 8.58 -3.79
C GLY A 407 17.68 8.32 -5.26
N TYR A 408 16.78 7.38 -5.54
CA TYR A 408 16.36 7.07 -6.90
C TYR A 408 15.66 8.26 -7.57
N ARG A 409 14.71 8.90 -6.87
CA ARG A 409 14.03 10.12 -7.34
C ARG A 409 15.02 11.23 -7.71
N ASN A 410 15.95 11.53 -6.81
CA ASN A 410 16.92 12.61 -6.99
C ASN A 410 17.93 12.32 -8.12
N HIS A 411 18.27 11.04 -8.33
CA HIS A 411 19.22 10.62 -9.34
C HIS A 411 18.59 10.54 -10.73
N THR A 412 17.35 10.06 -10.84
CA THR A 412 16.71 9.76 -12.13
C THR A 412 15.57 10.69 -12.50
N GLY A 413 14.97 11.39 -11.56
CA GLY A 413 13.70 12.12 -11.74
C GLY A 413 12.48 11.22 -11.88
N LYS A 414 12.63 9.89 -11.74
CA LYS A 414 11.60 8.88 -11.99
C LYS A 414 11.09 8.24 -10.71
N ARG A 415 9.89 7.67 -10.78
CA ARG A 415 9.33 6.77 -9.77
C ARG A 415 10.02 5.41 -9.87
N ALA A 416 10.43 4.84 -8.74
CA ALA A 416 10.93 3.46 -8.66
C ALA A 416 9.84 2.52 -8.15
N MET A 417 9.92 1.24 -8.50
CA MET A 417 9.22 0.19 -7.78
C MET A 417 10.12 -0.30 -6.64
N ILE A 418 9.97 0.32 -5.47
CA ILE A 418 10.60 -0.13 -4.23
C ILE A 418 9.54 -0.85 -3.43
N TYR A 419 9.81 -2.08 -3.00
CA TYR A 419 8.89 -2.83 -2.16
C TYR A 419 9.64 -3.57 -1.05
N THR A 420 9.01 -3.65 0.11
CA THR A 420 9.63 -4.15 1.33
C THR A 420 8.69 -5.05 2.11
N SER A 421 9.24 -6.08 2.77
CA SER A 421 8.50 -6.90 3.73
C SER A 421 8.50 -6.27 5.12
N GLY A 422 9.55 -5.55 5.50
CA GLY A 422 9.67 -4.90 6.80
C GLY A 422 9.42 -3.40 6.73
N GLY A 423 8.82 -2.84 7.77
CA GLY A 423 8.54 -1.42 7.79
C GLY A 423 7.95 -0.93 9.11
N TYR A 424 7.69 0.35 9.17
CA TYR A 424 7.09 1.02 10.30
C TYR A 424 6.16 2.14 9.82
N THR A 425 5.48 2.79 10.75
CA THR A 425 4.59 3.95 10.53
C THR A 425 5.19 4.95 9.53
N GLY A 426 4.51 5.22 8.42
CA GLY A 426 4.96 6.18 7.41
C GLY A 426 5.69 5.58 6.21
N ILE A 427 5.95 4.26 6.20
CA ILE A 427 6.69 3.63 5.09
C ILE A 427 5.95 3.69 3.76
N GLN A 428 4.60 3.74 3.77
CA GLN A 428 3.77 3.85 2.56
C GLN A 428 4.11 5.05 1.66
N LYS A 429 4.75 6.06 2.22
CA LYS A 429 5.23 7.24 1.48
C LYS A 429 6.44 6.94 0.60
N TYR A 430 7.18 5.87 0.89
CA TYR A 430 8.47 5.59 0.26
C TYR A 430 8.51 4.26 -0.49
N ALA A 431 7.69 3.30 -0.09
CA ALA A 431 7.71 1.97 -0.67
C ALA A 431 6.32 1.33 -0.77
N ALA A 432 6.18 0.41 -1.70
CA ALA A 432 5.14 -0.62 -1.67
C ALA A 432 5.51 -1.68 -0.63
N THR A 433 4.54 -2.50 -0.24
CA THR A 433 4.73 -3.53 0.77
C THR A 433 4.25 -4.89 0.26
N TRP A 434 4.94 -5.95 0.67
CA TRP A 434 4.41 -7.30 0.53
C TRP A 434 4.42 -7.99 1.89
N ALA A 435 3.57 -9.00 2.05
CA ALA A 435 3.35 -9.64 3.35
C ALA A 435 4.50 -10.55 3.83
N GLY A 436 5.68 -10.48 3.18
CA GLY A 436 6.86 -11.28 3.52
C GLY A 436 6.71 -12.76 3.13
N ASP A 437 7.58 -13.61 3.63
CA ASP A 437 7.70 -15.04 3.29
C ASP A 437 6.58 -15.90 3.90
N THR A 438 5.34 -15.48 3.76
CA THR A 438 4.19 -16.15 4.39
C THR A 438 3.20 -16.75 3.38
N GLY A 439 3.59 -16.76 2.09
CA GLY A 439 2.75 -17.25 1.01
C GLY A 439 1.56 -16.35 0.68
N GLY A 440 0.60 -16.87 -0.06
CA GLY A 440 -0.51 -16.14 -0.68
C GLY A 440 -1.90 -16.46 -0.15
N GLY A 441 -2.05 -16.95 1.08
CA GLY A 441 -3.33 -17.40 1.62
C GLY A 441 -4.13 -16.33 2.38
N ALA A 442 -5.10 -16.77 3.17
CA ALA A 442 -6.00 -15.91 3.95
C ALA A 442 -5.31 -14.98 4.96
N LYS A 443 -4.21 -15.42 5.57
CA LYS A 443 -3.46 -14.60 6.54
C LYS A 443 -2.83 -13.37 5.89
N PRO A 444 -2.08 -13.47 4.77
CA PRO A 444 -1.60 -12.30 4.03
C PRO A 444 -2.74 -11.37 3.59
N LEU A 445 -3.88 -11.90 3.15
CA LEU A 445 -5.04 -11.08 2.79
C LEU A 445 -5.51 -10.23 3.97
N SER A 446 -5.72 -10.85 5.15
CA SER A 446 -6.09 -10.11 6.37
C SER A 446 -5.04 -9.06 6.77
N SER A 447 -3.73 -9.37 6.59
CA SER A 447 -2.64 -8.41 6.81
C SER A 447 -2.78 -7.18 5.91
N MET A 448 -3.02 -7.39 4.61
CA MET A 448 -3.17 -6.28 3.66
C MET A 448 -4.38 -5.40 3.95
N LEU A 449 -5.51 -5.98 4.40
CA LEU A 449 -6.67 -5.21 4.83
C LEU A 449 -6.40 -4.40 6.09
N ASN A 450 -5.65 -4.95 7.05
CA ASN A 450 -5.21 -4.22 8.24
C ASN A 450 -4.24 -3.08 7.90
N LEU A 451 -3.32 -3.29 6.97
CA LEU A 451 -2.43 -2.25 6.45
C LEU A 451 -3.23 -1.13 5.76
N GLY A 452 -4.34 -1.47 5.10
CA GLY A 452 -5.27 -0.50 4.54
C GLY A 452 -5.81 0.49 5.57
N TYR A 453 -6.16 0.03 6.78
CA TYR A 453 -6.56 0.89 7.91
C TYR A 453 -5.43 1.74 8.48
N ALA A 454 -4.21 1.49 8.05
CA ALA A 454 -3.03 2.30 8.40
C ALA A 454 -2.52 3.13 7.20
N GLY A 455 -3.34 3.31 6.16
CA GLY A 455 -3.04 4.14 5.00
C GLY A 455 -2.10 3.50 3.97
N HIS A 456 -1.87 2.19 4.02
CA HIS A 456 -1.08 1.48 3.01
C HIS A 456 -1.98 1.03 1.85
N SER A 457 -1.73 1.54 0.66
CA SER A 457 -2.49 1.17 -0.53
C SER A 457 -1.76 0.18 -1.43
N ASN A 458 -0.44 0.35 -1.61
CA ASN A 458 0.36 -0.50 -2.49
C ASN A 458 0.78 -1.78 -1.76
N VAL A 459 -0.17 -2.68 -1.56
CA VAL A 459 0.01 -3.94 -0.82
C VAL A 459 -0.06 -5.15 -1.75
N SER A 460 0.71 -6.21 -1.43
CA SER A 460 0.74 -7.48 -2.14
C SER A 460 1.21 -8.62 -1.22
N CYS A 461 1.19 -9.84 -1.72
CA CYS A 461 1.85 -11.01 -1.14
C CYS A 461 2.37 -11.91 -2.26
N ASP A 462 3.17 -12.91 -1.92
CA ASP A 462 3.58 -13.93 -2.87
C ASP A 462 2.35 -14.72 -3.33
N MET A 463 2.15 -14.81 -4.65
CA MET A 463 0.98 -15.48 -5.22
C MET A 463 1.06 -16.98 -4.99
N GLU A 464 -0.01 -17.57 -4.46
CA GLU A 464 -0.19 -19.00 -4.38
C GLU A 464 -0.70 -19.54 -5.71
N THR A 465 0.08 -20.42 -6.35
CA THR A 465 -0.24 -20.93 -7.69
C THR A 465 -0.68 -22.39 -7.72
N ASN A 466 -0.78 -23.04 -6.56
CA ASN A 466 -1.23 -24.43 -6.41
C ASN A 466 -2.76 -24.60 -6.45
N CYS A 467 -3.51 -23.50 -6.48
CA CYS A 467 -4.96 -23.50 -6.61
C CYS A 467 -5.46 -22.25 -7.35
N THR A 468 -6.62 -22.36 -8.00
CA THR A 468 -7.22 -21.23 -8.74
C THR A 468 -7.61 -20.06 -7.83
N ALA A 469 -7.97 -20.32 -6.57
CA ALA A 469 -8.28 -19.26 -5.58
C ALA A 469 -7.06 -18.41 -5.24
N GLY A 470 -5.88 -19.03 -5.12
CA GLY A 470 -4.62 -18.32 -4.91
C GLY A 470 -4.23 -17.47 -6.12
N ILE A 471 -4.42 -17.98 -7.34
CA ILE A 471 -4.20 -17.24 -8.58
C ILE A 471 -5.18 -16.06 -8.68
N HIS A 472 -6.46 -16.27 -8.43
CA HIS A 472 -7.48 -15.22 -8.38
C HIS A 472 -7.04 -14.10 -7.41
N PHE A 473 -6.74 -14.44 -6.16
CA PHE A 473 -6.31 -13.49 -5.16
C PHE A 473 -5.03 -12.77 -5.58
N GLY A 474 -4.04 -13.50 -6.10
CA GLY A 474 -2.76 -12.93 -6.52
C GLY A 474 -2.90 -11.84 -7.60
N PHE A 475 -3.90 -11.93 -8.46
CA PHE A 475 -4.18 -10.91 -9.48
C PHE A 475 -5.19 -9.83 -9.05
N MET A 476 -5.92 -10.03 -7.95
CA MET A 476 -6.86 -9.05 -7.38
C MET A 476 -6.26 -8.27 -6.20
N GLN A 477 -4.97 -8.05 -6.24
CA GLN A 477 -4.21 -7.19 -5.30
C GLN A 477 -3.85 -5.87 -5.97
N THR A 478 -3.41 -4.87 -5.19
CA THR A 478 -3.03 -3.57 -5.75
C THR A 478 -1.90 -3.71 -6.77
N TRP A 479 -0.86 -4.47 -6.45
CA TRP A 479 0.15 -4.96 -7.40
C TRP A 479 0.31 -6.46 -7.26
N SER A 480 0.83 -7.14 -8.26
CA SER A 480 0.86 -8.61 -8.28
C SER A 480 2.29 -9.11 -8.33
N GLN A 481 2.59 -10.13 -7.53
CA GLN A 481 3.89 -10.78 -7.50
C GLN A 481 3.74 -12.29 -7.53
N LEU A 482 4.51 -12.93 -8.42
CA LEU A 482 4.78 -14.36 -8.40
C LEU A 482 6.22 -14.57 -7.96
N SER A 483 6.44 -15.15 -6.77
CA SER A 483 7.77 -15.49 -6.29
C SER A 483 8.15 -16.90 -6.69
N ASN A 484 9.28 -17.01 -7.39
CA ASN A 484 9.86 -18.29 -7.78
C ASN A 484 11.22 -18.52 -7.12
N TRP A 485 11.54 -17.81 -6.06
CA TRP A 485 12.82 -17.77 -5.37
C TRP A 485 13.51 -19.14 -5.25
N ALA A 486 12.90 -20.13 -4.62
CA ALA A 486 13.41 -21.49 -4.48
C ALA A 486 12.44 -22.54 -5.06
N TYR A 487 11.43 -22.09 -5.83
CA TYR A 487 10.34 -22.91 -6.34
C TYR A 487 10.41 -23.03 -7.86
N TRP A 488 9.57 -23.91 -8.41
CA TRP A 488 9.40 -24.10 -9.85
C TRP A 488 7.95 -23.74 -10.24
N ASN A 489 7.53 -22.53 -9.86
CA ASN A 489 6.17 -22.03 -10.03
C ASN A 489 6.00 -21.19 -11.31
N GLN A 490 6.92 -21.31 -12.27
CA GLN A 490 6.75 -20.67 -13.58
C GLN A 490 5.41 -21.12 -14.19
N PRO A 491 4.58 -20.21 -14.74
CA PRO A 491 3.25 -20.54 -15.24
C PRO A 491 3.23 -21.69 -16.26
N TRP A 492 4.27 -21.82 -17.06
CA TRP A 492 4.39 -22.90 -18.07
C TRP A 492 4.75 -24.27 -17.48
N PHE A 493 5.04 -24.37 -16.18
CA PHE A 493 5.25 -25.63 -15.46
C PHE A 493 4.02 -26.04 -14.62
N LEU A 494 3.04 -25.18 -14.50
CA LEU A 494 1.79 -25.50 -13.81
C LEU A 494 0.98 -26.53 -14.60
N GLU A 495 0.12 -27.25 -13.91
CA GLU A 495 -0.90 -28.11 -14.55
C GLU A 495 -1.80 -27.27 -15.48
N ASP A 496 -2.32 -27.87 -16.52
CA ASP A 496 -3.02 -27.15 -17.60
C ASP A 496 -4.14 -26.23 -17.09
N GLU A 497 -4.96 -26.68 -16.13
CA GLU A 497 -6.04 -25.88 -15.56
C GLU A 497 -5.51 -24.64 -14.82
N LEU A 498 -4.46 -24.80 -14.02
CA LEU A 498 -3.84 -23.70 -13.28
C LEU A 498 -3.11 -22.73 -14.22
N LYS A 499 -2.45 -23.26 -15.26
CA LYS A 499 -1.82 -22.43 -16.30
C LYS A 499 -2.84 -21.58 -17.06
N GLU A 500 -3.97 -22.15 -17.43
CA GLU A 500 -5.04 -21.41 -18.11
C GLU A 500 -5.69 -20.39 -17.17
N SER A 501 -5.90 -20.73 -15.89
CA SER A 501 -6.37 -19.80 -14.87
C SER A 501 -5.38 -18.63 -14.71
N PHE A 502 -4.09 -18.91 -14.61
CA PHE A 502 -3.05 -17.89 -14.50
C PHE A 502 -3.07 -16.93 -15.71
N ARG A 503 -3.08 -17.47 -16.94
CA ARG A 503 -3.16 -16.68 -18.18
C ARG A 503 -4.42 -15.81 -18.22
N PHE A 504 -5.56 -16.39 -17.84
CA PHE A 504 -6.84 -15.70 -17.79
C PHE A 504 -6.81 -14.49 -16.84
N TYR A 505 -6.38 -14.70 -15.59
CA TYR A 505 -6.32 -13.63 -14.61
C TYR A 505 -5.21 -12.59 -14.90
N ALA A 506 -4.09 -13.01 -15.45
CA ALA A 506 -3.06 -12.09 -15.91
C ALA A 506 -3.64 -11.13 -16.98
N LYS A 507 -4.31 -11.64 -18.01
CA LYS A 507 -4.96 -10.81 -19.03
C LYS A 507 -6.06 -9.93 -18.44
N LEU A 508 -6.89 -10.47 -17.54
CA LEU A 508 -7.94 -9.72 -16.85
C LEU A 508 -7.37 -8.50 -16.10
N ARG A 509 -6.30 -8.71 -15.34
CA ARG A 509 -5.61 -7.62 -14.63
C ARG A 509 -5.12 -6.54 -15.59
N TYR A 510 -4.51 -6.93 -16.70
CA TYR A 510 -3.98 -5.97 -17.67
C TYR A 510 -5.08 -5.19 -18.39
N ARG A 511 -6.26 -5.79 -18.61
CA ARG A 511 -7.46 -5.06 -19.07
C ARG A 511 -7.93 -4.05 -18.02
N LEU A 512 -7.88 -4.41 -16.72
CA LEU A 512 -8.27 -3.53 -15.61
C LEU A 512 -7.23 -2.45 -15.27
N ALA A 513 -6.09 -2.40 -15.93
CA ALA A 513 -5.02 -1.45 -15.60
C ALA A 513 -5.49 0.02 -15.50
N PRO A 514 -6.36 0.56 -16.38
CA PRO A 514 -6.85 1.92 -16.22
C PRO A 514 -7.65 2.14 -14.93
N TYR A 515 -8.43 1.16 -14.51
CA TYR A 515 -9.17 1.20 -13.25
C TYR A 515 -8.22 1.16 -12.05
N ILE A 516 -7.30 0.19 -12.03
CA ILE A 516 -6.31 0.02 -10.94
C ILE A 516 -5.47 1.29 -10.79
N TYR A 517 -4.98 1.83 -11.89
CA TYR A 517 -4.13 3.02 -11.90
C TYR A 517 -4.87 4.27 -11.42
N THR A 518 -6.13 4.43 -11.82
CA THR A 518 -7.00 5.51 -11.31
C THR A 518 -7.25 5.36 -9.80
N MET A 519 -7.51 4.14 -9.31
CA MET A 519 -7.69 3.91 -7.88
C MET A 519 -6.40 4.13 -7.08
N ALA A 520 -5.23 3.78 -7.64
CA ALA A 520 -3.94 4.06 -7.03
C ALA A 520 -3.66 5.57 -6.96
N HIS A 521 -4.01 6.33 -8.00
CA HIS A 521 -3.94 7.80 -7.96
C HIS A 521 -4.87 8.36 -6.88
N LYS A 522 -6.12 7.88 -6.80
CA LYS A 522 -7.05 8.27 -5.74
C LYS A 522 -6.47 8.00 -4.34
N ALA A 523 -5.82 6.86 -4.16
CA ALA A 523 -5.14 6.53 -2.90
C ALA A 523 -3.98 7.51 -2.60
N ALA A 524 -3.17 7.85 -3.59
CA ALA A 524 -2.10 8.85 -3.43
C ALA A 524 -2.62 10.26 -3.11
N GLN A 525 -3.86 10.59 -3.49
CA GLN A 525 -4.49 11.87 -3.14
C GLN A 525 -5.20 11.85 -1.78
N THR A 526 -5.79 10.72 -1.41
CA THR A 526 -6.72 10.66 -0.27
C THR A 526 -6.25 9.79 0.90
N GLY A 527 -5.26 8.91 0.69
CA GLY A 527 -4.89 7.87 1.65
C GLY A 527 -5.83 6.67 1.68
N LEU A 528 -6.94 6.69 0.93
CA LEU A 528 -7.89 5.59 0.87
C LEU A 528 -7.33 4.43 0.04
N PRO A 529 -7.14 3.22 0.59
CA PRO A 529 -6.47 2.15 -0.14
C PRO A 529 -7.30 1.58 -1.29
N VAL A 530 -6.64 0.90 -2.22
CA VAL A 530 -7.32 0.17 -3.31
C VAL A 530 -8.04 -1.07 -2.77
N MET A 531 -7.40 -1.83 -1.87
CA MET A 531 -8.03 -2.96 -1.17
C MET A 531 -8.63 -2.49 0.15
N ARG A 532 -9.94 -2.62 0.32
CA ARG A 532 -10.67 -2.06 1.46
C ARG A 532 -11.47 -3.13 2.18
N ALA A 533 -11.23 -3.28 3.47
CA ALA A 533 -12.03 -4.17 4.31
C ALA A 533 -13.52 -3.82 4.25
N MET A 534 -14.38 -4.81 4.40
CA MET A 534 -15.83 -4.59 4.36
C MET A 534 -16.31 -3.59 5.42
N SER A 535 -15.77 -3.64 6.63
CA SER A 535 -16.10 -2.68 7.69
C SER A 535 -15.59 -1.25 7.44
N MET A 536 -14.65 -1.04 6.51
CA MET A 536 -14.24 0.29 6.07
C MET A 536 -15.30 0.96 5.18
N GLU A 537 -15.91 0.17 4.28
CA GLU A 537 -16.88 0.67 3.29
C GLU A 537 -18.33 0.54 3.76
N TYR A 538 -18.61 -0.46 4.58
CA TYR A 538 -19.94 -0.81 5.07
C TYR A 538 -19.92 -1.01 6.61
N PRO A 539 -19.64 0.04 7.40
CA PRO A 539 -19.47 -0.06 8.86
C PRO A 539 -20.73 -0.56 9.60
N ASP A 540 -21.90 -0.34 9.03
CA ASP A 540 -23.19 -0.73 9.59
C ASP A 540 -23.60 -2.17 9.19
N MET A 541 -22.85 -2.82 8.29
CA MET A 541 -23.15 -4.18 7.89
C MET A 541 -22.86 -5.16 9.02
N GLU A 542 -23.83 -6.04 9.33
CA GLU A 542 -23.65 -7.06 10.35
C GLU A 542 -22.44 -7.95 10.03
N LYS A 543 -21.58 -8.15 11.03
CA LYS A 543 -20.36 -8.98 10.91
C LYS A 543 -19.34 -8.52 9.86
N ALA A 544 -19.40 -7.27 9.40
CA ALA A 544 -18.43 -6.76 8.45
C ALA A 544 -16.97 -6.96 8.89
N ASP A 545 -16.71 -6.92 10.20
CA ASP A 545 -15.39 -7.11 10.81
C ASP A 545 -14.89 -8.57 10.77
N ASP A 546 -15.79 -9.54 10.60
CA ASP A 546 -15.46 -10.96 10.51
C ASP A 546 -15.06 -11.37 9.08
N LEU A 547 -15.28 -10.49 8.08
CA LEU A 547 -15.02 -10.75 6.67
C LEU A 547 -13.56 -10.47 6.28
N GLY A 548 -12.62 -11.12 6.94
CA GLY A 548 -11.18 -10.92 6.72
C GLY A 548 -10.63 -11.42 5.38
N CYS A 549 -11.45 -12.12 4.57
CA CYS A 549 -11.08 -12.61 3.24
C CYS A 549 -11.98 -12.06 2.12
N GLN A 550 -12.80 -11.06 2.44
CA GLN A 550 -13.68 -10.36 1.49
C GLN A 550 -13.37 -8.86 1.54
N TYR A 551 -13.33 -8.20 0.38
CA TYR A 551 -12.95 -6.79 0.30
C TYR A 551 -13.51 -6.11 -0.95
N MET A 552 -13.61 -4.79 -0.87
CA MET A 552 -13.79 -3.94 -2.06
C MET A 552 -12.43 -3.72 -2.72
N PHE A 553 -12.39 -3.89 -4.02
CA PHE A 553 -11.25 -3.57 -4.89
C PHE A 553 -11.56 -2.30 -5.67
N GLY A 554 -11.07 -1.17 -5.17
CA GLY A 554 -11.52 0.15 -5.58
C GLY A 554 -12.95 0.45 -5.11
N ASP A 555 -13.65 1.31 -5.84
CA ASP A 555 -14.97 1.82 -5.44
C ASP A 555 -16.12 0.84 -5.75
N ASP A 556 -15.98 0.00 -6.79
CA ASP A 556 -17.13 -0.63 -7.42
C ASP A 556 -17.02 -2.16 -7.60
N ILE A 557 -15.87 -2.75 -7.27
CA ILE A 557 -15.64 -4.20 -7.43
C ILE A 557 -15.57 -4.85 -6.04
N LEU A 558 -16.44 -5.84 -5.80
CA LEU A 558 -16.42 -6.67 -4.60
C LEU A 558 -15.85 -8.04 -4.95
N THR A 559 -14.92 -8.53 -4.16
CA THR A 559 -14.29 -9.84 -4.34
C THR A 559 -13.95 -10.51 -3.01
N SER A 560 -13.67 -11.78 -3.04
CA SER A 560 -13.18 -12.56 -1.90
C SER A 560 -12.27 -13.70 -2.39
N ALA A 561 -11.49 -14.28 -1.49
CA ALA A 561 -10.72 -15.48 -1.77
C ALA A 561 -10.69 -16.39 -0.53
N PHE A 562 -10.47 -17.69 -0.76
CA PHE A 562 -10.34 -18.71 0.31
C PHE A 562 -11.57 -18.85 1.21
N VAL A 563 -12.76 -18.56 0.68
CA VAL A 563 -14.06 -18.73 1.35
C VAL A 563 -15.08 -19.36 0.42
N ASP A 564 -16.04 -20.09 0.98
CA ASP A 564 -17.10 -20.75 0.25
C ASP A 564 -18.34 -19.86 0.05
N GLU A 565 -18.40 -18.73 0.74
CA GLU A 565 -19.52 -17.80 0.72
C GLU A 565 -19.03 -16.35 0.66
N ILE A 566 -19.80 -15.48 0.02
CA ILE A 566 -19.58 -14.03 -0.02
C ILE A 566 -20.84 -13.30 0.42
N THR A 567 -20.69 -12.29 1.30
CA THR A 567 -21.80 -11.46 1.77
C THR A 567 -21.88 -10.20 0.90
N LEU A 568 -22.98 -10.08 0.18
CA LEU A 568 -23.26 -8.90 -0.63
C LEU A 568 -23.86 -7.79 0.25
N PRO A 569 -23.25 -6.61 0.36
CA PRO A 569 -23.82 -5.47 1.05
C PRO A 569 -25.17 -5.05 0.43
N ASP A 570 -25.95 -4.24 1.16
CA ASP A 570 -27.20 -3.70 0.64
C ASP A 570 -27.00 -3.00 -0.70
N GLY A 571 -27.99 -3.09 -1.58
CA GLY A 571 -27.94 -2.59 -2.95
C GLY A 571 -28.09 -3.69 -3.99
N LYS A 572 -27.68 -3.43 -5.22
CA LYS A 572 -27.72 -4.41 -6.29
C LYS A 572 -26.33 -4.69 -6.84
N TRP A 573 -26.07 -5.97 -7.07
CA TRP A 573 -24.78 -6.47 -7.51
C TRP A 573 -24.92 -7.30 -8.78
N ILE A 574 -23.96 -7.20 -9.65
CA ILE A 574 -23.88 -7.97 -10.89
C ILE A 574 -22.72 -8.94 -10.79
N ASN A 575 -22.97 -10.23 -10.87
CA ASN A 575 -21.92 -11.24 -10.98
C ASN A 575 -21.16 -11.02 -12.30
N ALA A 576 -19.88 -10.69 -12.22
CA ALA A 576 -19.08 -10.36 -13.41
C ALA A 576 -18.89 -11.57 -14.35
N TRP A 577 -18.98 -12.80 -13.81
CA TRP A 577 -18.79 -14.03 -14.58
C TRP A 577 -20.05 -14.43 -15.35
N THR A 578 -21.23 -14.27 -14.75
CA THR A 578 -22.49 -14.71 -15.31
C THR A 578 -23.38 -13.58 -15.87
N GLY A 579 -23.10 -12.33 -15.47
CA GLY A 579 -23.98 -11.20 -15.77
C GLY A 579 -25.29 -11.18 -14.95
N GLU A 580 -25.46 -12.11 -14.02
CA GLU A 580 -26.67 -12.20 -13.18
C GLU A 580 -26.72 -11.03 -12.21
N LYS A 581 -27.92 -10.40 -12.12
CA LYS A 581 -28.20 -9.35 -11.13
C LYS A 581 -28.76 -9.97 -9.86
N THR A 582 -28.20 -9.56 -8.73
CA THR A 582 -28.55 -10.08 -7.41
C THR A 582 -28.78 -8.93 -6.45
N ASP A 583 -29.88 -8.97 -5.69
CA ASP A 583 -30.09 -8.02 -4.57
C ASP A 583 -29.11 -8.38 -3.45
N GLY A 584 -28.53 -7.34 -2.84
CA GLY A 584 -27.66 -7.46 -1.67
C GLY A 584 -28.40 -7.71 -0.36
N GLY A 585 -27.73 -7.44 0.77
CA GLY A 585 -28.24 -7.74 2.11
C GLY A 585 -28.29 -9.24 2.41
N LYS A 586 -27.51 -10.06 1.71
CA LYS A 586 -27.49 -11.53 1.87
C LYS A 586 -26.14 -12.15 1.57
N THR A 587 -25.94 -13.33 2.10
CA THR A 587 -24.79 -14.20 1.78
C THR A 587 -25.15 -15.16 0.64
N VAL A 588 -24.24 -15.35 -0.29
CA VAL A 588 -24.40 -16.25 -1.44
C VAL A 588 -23.18 -17.17 -1.55
N ALA A 589 -23.40 -18.38 -2.06
CA ALA A 589 -22.32 -19.34 -2.27
C ALA A 589 -21.34 -18.84 -3.35
N VAL A 590 -20.06 -19.07 -3.16
CA VAL A 590 -19.02 -18.84 -4.16
C VAL A 590 -19.02 -20.03 -5.12
N CYS A 591 -19.30 -19.72 -6.40
CA CYS A 591 -19.24 -20.73 -7.46
C CYS A 591 -17.95 -20.52 -8.26
N THR A 592 -17.04 -21.48 -8.17
CA THR A 592 -15.82 -21.53 -8.98
C THR A 592 -15.91 -22.66 -9.95
N SER A 593 -15.46 -22.47 -11.19
CA SER A 593 -15.41 -23.52 -12.21
C SER A 593 -14.38 -23.21 -13.28
N GLY A 594 -13.69 -24.23 -13.75
CA GLY A 594 -12.64 -24.08 -14.74
C GLY A 594 -11.58 -23.07 -14.30
N VAL A 595 -11.34 -22.05 -15.09
CA VAL A 595 -10.32 -21.02 -14.82
C VAL A 595 -10.68 -20.04 -13.71
N ILE A 596 -11.94 -20.00 -13.24
CA ILE A 596 -12.44 -19.03 -12.27
C ILE A 596 -12.14 -19.51 -10.85
N GLY A 597 -11.30 -18.77 -10.14
CA GLY A 597 -10.83 -19.10 -8.78
C GLY A 597 -11.53 -18.39 -7.64
N GLY A 598 -12.37 -17.37 -7.92
CA GLY A 598 -13.07 -16.61 -6.88
C GLY A 598 -14.20 -15.76 -7.44
N PRO A 599 -15.04 -15.18 -6.57
CA PRO A 599 -16.17 -14.35 -6.98
C PRO A 599 -15.71 -12.94 -7.37
N LEU A 600 -16.43 -12.37 -8.32
CA LEU A 600 -16.26 -10.98 -8.72
C LEU A 600 -17.65 -10.38 -8.95
N TYR A 601 -18.00 -9.40 -8.14
CA TYR A 601 -19.26 -8.68 -8.24
C TYR A 601 -19.05 -7.20 -8.53
N ILE A 602 -19.84 -6.67 -9.42
CA ILE A 602 -19.82 -5.26 -9.79
C ILE A 602 -21.05 -4.58 -9.21
N LYS A 603 -20.85 -3.45 -8.55
CA LYS A 603 -21.94 -2.64 -8.00
C LYS A 603 -22.82 -2.07 -9.11
N GLU A 604 -24.15 -2.06 -8.95
CA GLU A 604 -25.03 -1.36 -9.88
C GLU A 604 -24.71 0.14 -9.90
N GLY A 605 -24.59 0.71 -11.09
CA GLY A 605 -24.13 2.08 -11.30
C GLY A 605 -22.64 2.22 -11.57
N ALA A 606 -21.86 1.16 -11.43
CA ALA A 606 -20.41 1.18 -11.69
C ALA A 606 -20.06 1.55 -13.14
N ILE A 607 -18.93 2.22 -13.28
CA ILE A 607 -18.30 2.50 -14.57
C ILE A 607 -16.86 2.04 -14.49
N ILE A 608 -16.53 0.91 -15.11
CA ILE A 608 -15.22 0.28 -15.04
C ILE A 608 -14.45 0.53 -16.33
N PRO A 609 -13.41 1.38 -16.32
CA PRO A 609 -12.55 1.57 -17.49
C PRO A 609 -11.63 0.36 -17.68
N THR A 610 -11.55 -0.12 -18.92
CA THR A 610 -10.67 -1.22 -19.32
C THR A 610 -9.98 -0.92 -20.64
N THR A 611 -8.92 -1.67 -20.94
CA THR A 611 -8.29 -1.68 -22.26
C THR A 611 -8.40 -3.05 -22.92
N GLY A 612 -7.93 -3.18 -24.15
CA GLY A 612 -7.72 -4.48 -24.80
C GLY A 612 -6.58 -5.28 -24.16
N ASP A 613 -6.42 -6.52 -24.61
CA ASP A 613 -5.31 -7.40 -24.18
C ASP A 613 -3.97 -6.75 -24.47
N ARG A 614 -3.06 -6.91 -23.52
CA ARG A 614 -1.70 -6.38 -23.58
C ARG A 614 -0.73 -7.43 -23.03
N THR A 615 0.51 -7.42 -23.50
CA THR A 615 1.57 -8.28 -22.99
C THR A 615 2.44 -7.60 -21.92
N TYR A 616 2.33 -6.26 -21.81
CA TYR A 616 2.96 -5.40 -20.80
C TYR A 616 2.19 -4.08 -20.69
N LEU A 617 2.34 -3.36 -19.59
CA LEU A 617 1.73 -2.04 -19.38
C LEU A 617 2.61 -0.92 -19.96
N GLY A 618 3.90 -0.94 -19.64
CA GLY A 618 4.82 0.14 -20.00
C GLY A 618 4.43 1.48 -19.35
N THR A 619 4.87 2.57 -19.97
CA THR A 619 4.64 3.95 -19.51
C THR A 619 3.67 4.75 -20.39
N LYS A 620 3.33 4.27 -21.57
CA LYS A 620 2.48 4.99 -22.51
C LYS A 620 1.09 5.27 -21.95
N ALA A 621 0.48 6.34 -22.46
CA ALA A 621 -0.92 6.67 -22.20
C ALA A 621 -1.85 5.47 -22.50
N PHE A 622 -2.94 5.35 -21.75
CA PHE A 622 -3.96 4.36 -22.06
C PHE A 622 -4.70 4.74 -23.33
N GLU A 623 -4.62 3.86 -24.34
CA GLU A 623 -5.34 4.01 -25.60
C GLU A 623 -6.42 2.94 -25.74
N GLY A 624 -7.48 3.25 -26.48
CA GLY A 624 -8.60 2.33 -26.73
C GLY A 624 -9.36 1.99 -25.44
N VAL A 625 -9.52 2.95 -24.54
CA VAL A 625 -10.24 2.75 -23.28
C VAL A 625 -11.70 2.48 -23.55
N THR A 626 -12.21 1.41 -22.93
CA THR A 626 -13.62 1.03 -22.91
C THR A 626 -14.19 1.31 -21.52
N PHE A 627 -15.20 2.17 -21.43
CA PHE A 627 -15.97 2.38 -20.21
C PHE A 627 -17.10 1.35 -20.15
N ASN A 628 -17.01 0.39 -19.26
CA ASN A 628 -18.02 -0.63 -19.02
C ASN A 628 -19.05 -0.07 -18.03
N VAL A 629 -20.23 0.28 -18.53
CA VAL A 629 -21.30 0.96 -17.78
C VAL A 629 -22.35 -0.04 -17.31
N TYR A 630 -22.55 -0.12 -16.01
CA TYR A 630 -23.60 -0.88 -15.33
C TYR A 630 -24.70 0.09 -14.89
N PRO A 631 -25.77 0.25 -15.67
CA PRO A 631 -26.67 1.37 -15.49
C PRO A 631 -27.47 1.31 -14.18
N SER A 632 -27.71 2.49 -13.59
CA SER A 632 -28.55 2.70 -12.40
C SER A 632 -29.54 3.84 -12.63
N GLU A 633 -30.63 3.85 -11.88
CA GLU A 633 -31.60 4.94 -11.89
C GLU A 633 -31.03 6.23 -11.25
N ASN A 634 -30.08 6.05 -10.34
CA ASN A 634 -29.28 7.16 -9.82
C ASN A 634 -28.19 7.52 -10.84
N GLU A 635 -27.92 8.83 -10.97
CA GLU A 635 -26.77 9.26 -11.77
C GLU A 635 -25.48 8.87 -11.07
N THR A 636 -24.60 8.21 -11.82
CA THR A 636 -23.27 7.80 -11.35
C THR A 636 -22.19 8.39 -12.23
N SER A 637 -20.96 8.44 -11.74
CA SER A 637 -19.82 8.96 -12.48
C SER A 637 -18.52 8.26 -12.12
N PHE A 638 -17.61 8.29 -13.07
CA PHE A 638 -16.21 7.88 -12.89
C PHE A 638 -15.30 8.93 -13.52
N THR A 639 -14.15 9.18 -12.92
CA THR A 639 -13.10 10.02 -13.50
C THR A 639 -11.88 9.17 -13.77
N LEU A 640 -11.61 8.90 -15.04
CA LEU A 640 -10.42 8.20 -15.49
C LEU A 640 -9.22 9.13 -15.34
N TYR A 641 -8.16 8.64 -14.74
CA TYR A 641 -6.88 9.31 -14.59
C TYR A 641 -5.81 8.67 -15.48
N ASP A 642 -4.94 9.49 -16.06
CA ASP A 642 -3.74 9.02 -16.74
C ASP A 642 -2.61 10.07 -16.67
N ASP A 643 -1.35 9.62 -16.66
CA ASP A 643 -0.14 10.42 -16.67
C ASP A 643 0.98 9.77 -17.53
N ASP A 644 2.18 10.31 -17.51
CA ASP A 644 3.33 9.77 -18.25
C ASP A 644 3.80 8.39 -17.76
N GLY A 645 3.25 7.89 -16.68
CA GLY A 645 3.50 6.55 -16.14
C GLY A 645 4.80 6.39 -15.37
N ILE A 646 5.66 7.41 -15.28
CA ILE A 646 7.01 7.23 -14.72
C ILE A 646 7.56 8.42 -13.95
N SER A 647 7.23 9.67 -14.30
CA SER A 647 7.78 10.85 -13.62
C SER A 647 6.94 11.27 -12.41
N TYR A 648 7.40 12.27 -11.71
CA TYR A 648 6.64 12.95 -10.65
C TYR A 648 5.89 14.18 -11.15
N GLY A 649 5.72 14.34 -12.47
CA GLY A 649 4.97 15.44 -13.07
C GLY A 649 3.57 15.58 -12.54
N TYR A 650 2.92 14.46 -12.19
CA TYR A 650 1.58 14.44 -11.61
C TYR A 650 1.46 15.26 -10.30
N GLU A 651 2.51 15.41 -9.51
CA GLU A 651 2.53 16.25 -8.31
C GLU A 651 2.41 17.75 -8.67
N ASN A 652 2.71 18.12 -9.92
CA ASN A 652 2.67 19.47 -10.45
C ASN A 652 1.50 19.72 -11.41
N GLY A 653 0.61 18.74 -11.58
CA GLY A 653 -0.55 18.84 -12.46
C GLY A 653 -0.33 18.29 -13.89
N ASP A 654 0.83 17.63 -14.16
CA ASP A 654 1.11 16.99 -15.44
C ASP A 654 0.39 15.63 -15.52
N PHE A 655 -0.92 15.66 -15.62
CA PHE A 655 -1.80 14.50 -15.80
C PHE A 655 -3.06 14.89 -16.58
N ALA A 656 -3.81 13.91 -17.00
CA ALA A 656 -5.09 14.13 -17.68
C ALA A 656 -6.21 13.33 -17.02
N GLU A 657 -7.40 13.90 -17.05
CA GLU A 657 -8.62 13.28 -16.53
C GLU A 657 -9.75 13.31 -17.55
N VAL A 658 -10.57 12.26 -17.55
CA VAL A 658 -11.80 12.17 -18.33
C VAL A 658 -12.93 11.75 -17.44
N LYS A 659 -13.90 12.63 -17.25
CA LYS A 659 -15.12 12.32 -16.48
C LYS A 659 -16.18 11.73 -17.39
N ILE A 660 -16.80 10.66 -16.94
CA ILE A 660 -17.95 10.02 -17.56
C ILE A 660 -19.09 9.93 -16.55
N THR A 661 -20.32 10.18 -17.00
CA THR A 661 -21.53 10.02 -16.17
C THR A 661 -22.51 9.09 -16.87
N ALA A 662 -23.34 8.40 -16.09
CA ALA A 662 -24.37 7.52 -16.60
C ALA A 662 -25.64 7.59 -15.75
N LYS A 663 -26.81 7.56 -16.41
CA LYS A 663 -28.12 7.50 -15.75
C LYS A 663 -29.11 6.72 -16.58
N LYS A 664 -29.85 5.83 -15.93
CA LYS A 664 -30.99 5.13 -16.53
C LYS A 664 -32.29 5.82 -16.17
N THR A 665 -33.16 6.06 -17.14
CA THR A 665 -34.50 6.66 -16.93
C THR A 665 -35.50 5.92 -17.84
N GLY A 666 -36.31 5.04 -17.23
CA GLY A 666 -37.26 4.22 -17.96
C GLY A 666 -36.56 3.27 -18.94
N ASP A 667 -36.88 3.37 -20.23
CA ASP A 667 -36.31 2.57 -21.32
C ASP A 667 -34.99 3.13 -21.89
N LYS A 668 -34.50 4.26 -21.34
CA LYS A 668 -33.30 4.93 -21.82
C LYS A 668 -32.17 4.90 -20.79
N THR A 669 -30.95 4.70 -21.28
CA THR A 669 -29.73 4.95 -20.54
C THR A 669 -28.92 6.03 -21.25
N VAL A 670 -28.66 7.12 -20.55
CA VAL A 670 -27.89 8.27 -21.04
C VAL A 670 -26.49 8.19 -20.45
N VAL A 671 -25.49 8.24 -21.31
CA VAL A 671 -24.08 8.28 -20.92
C VAL A 671 -23.45 9.53 -21.53
N THR A 672 -22.78 10.33 -20.70
CA THR A 672 -22.08 11.54 -21.16
C THR A 672 -20.59 11.40 -20.87
N VAL A 673 -19.77 11.51 -21.90
CA VAL A 673 -18.31 11.55 -21.81
C VAL A 673 -17.87 13.00 -21.95
N MET A 674 -17.24 13.52 -20.91
CA MET A 674 -16.75 14.91 -20.86
C MET A 674 -15.44 15.04 -21.64
N PRO A 675 -15.12 16.25 -22.15
CA PRO A 675 -13.80 16.54 -22.70
C PRO A 675 -12.70 16.20 -21.69
N ARG A 676 -11.58 15.74 -22.21
CA ARG A 676 -10.40 15.51 -21.40
C ARG A 676 -9.86 16.83 -20.84
N THR A 677 -9.53 16.86 -19.56
CA THR A 677 -8.89 17.99 -18.88
C THR A 677 -7.45 17.64 -18.52
N GLY A 678 -6.57 18.66 -18.47
CA GLY A 678 -5.15 18.46 -18.18
C GLY A 678 -4.36 17.95 -19.39
N ALA A 679 -3.06 17.78 -19.21
CA ALA A 679 -2.14 17.28 -20.22
C ALA A 679 -0.87 16.73 -19.57
N PHE A 680 -0.18 15.82 -20.26
CA PHE A 680 1.11 15.28 -19.88
C PHE A 680 1.93 14.88 -21.12
N GLU A 681 3.21 14.73 -20.97
CA GLU A 681 4.11 14.33 -22.07
C GLU A 681 3.80 12.91 -22.55
N GLY A 682 3.68 12.71 -23.85
CA GLY A 682 3.34 11.40 -24.46
C GLY A 682 1.85 11.06 -24.45
N MET A 683 0.99 12.00 -24.07
CA MET A 683 -0.45 11.86 -24.15
C MET A 683 -0.92 11.74 -25.61
N SER A 684 -1.85 10.81 -25.88
CA SER A 684 -2.47 10.70 -27.22
C SER A 684 -3.24 11.96 -27.60
N GLU A 685 -3.08 12.44 -28.82
CA GLU A 685 -3.87 13.55 -29.34
C GLU A 685 -5.35 13.19 -29.53
N LYS A 686 -5.63 11.92 -29.83
CA LYS A 686 -6.99 11.43 -30.07
C LYS A 686 -7.64 10.92 -28.79
N CYS A 687 -8.81 11.44 -28.49
CA CYS A 687 -9.64 11.00 -27.38
C CYS A 687 -10.77 10.09 -27.90
N ILE A 688 -10.43 8.83 -28.18
CA ILE A 688 -11.39 7.82 -28.67
C ILE A 688 -11.72 6.86 -27.52
N TYR A 689 -13.00 6.79 -27.19
CA TYR A 689 -13.52 5.94 -26.14
C TYR A 689 -14.63 5.05 -26.64
N THR A 690 -14.67 3.81 -26.17
CA THR A 690 -15.80 2.91 -26.36
C THR A 690 -16.65 2.92 -25.10
N VAL A 691 -17.93 3.21 -25.22
CA VAL A 691 -18.91 3.05 -24.13
C VAL A 691 -19.63 1.73 -24.36
N LYS A 692 -19.49 0.81 -23.41
CA LYS A 692 -20.09 -0.52 -23.42
C LYS A 692 -21.14 -0.61 -22.31
N LEU A 693 -22.39 -0.82 -22.68
CA LEU A 693 -23.52 -0.88 -21.75
C LEU A 693 -23.88 -2.32 -21.42
N TYR A 694 -23.98 -2.62 -20.12
CA TYR A 694 -24.40 -3.91 -19.56
C TYR A 694 -25.90 -3.90 -19.28
N GLN A 695 -26.68 -3.86 -20.33
CA GLN A 695 -28.15 -3.89 -20.29
C GLN A 695 -28.65 -4.75 -21.46
N ASN A 696 -29.61 -5.64 -21.15
CA ASN A 696 -30.31 -6.43 -22.17
C ASN A 696 -31.33 -5.55 -22.91
N ASP A 697 -31.75 -6.02 -24.07
CA ASP A 697 -32.87 -5.47 -24.85
C ASP A 697 -32.65 -4.08 -25.48
N ILE A 698 -31.39 -3.64 -25.62
CA ILE A 698 -31.08 -2.41 -26.34
C ILE A 698 -31.30 -2.59 -27.84
N VAL A 699 -32.18 -1.76 -28.39
CA VAL A 699 -32.57 -1.79 -29.79
C VAL A 699 -31.86 -0.74 -30.66
N GLY A 700 -31.25 0.26 -30.04
CA GLY A 700 -30.53 1.29 -30.77
C GLY A 700 -29.83 2.30 -29.86
N ALA A 701 -29.00 3.13 -30.46
CA ALA A 701 -28.33 4.24 -29.78
C ALA A 701 -28.30 5.50 -30.66
N THR A 702 -28.17 6.65 -30.01
CA THR A 702 -27.85 7.92 -30.67
C THR A 702 -26.61 8.52 -30.03
N VAL A 703 -25.82 9.28 -30.82
CA VAL A 703 -24.72 10.13 -30.37
C VAL A 703 -25.07 11.55 -30.72
N ASP A 704 -25.22 12.42 -29.73
CA ASP A 704 -25.64 13.81 -29.87
C ASP A 704 -26.94 13.96 -30.72
N GLY A 705 -27.87 13.04 -30.46
CA GLY A 705 -29.19 12.99 -31.16
C GLY A 705 -29.15 12.36 -32.54
N LYS A 706 -28.03 11.93 -33.07
CA LYS A 706 -27.89 11.24 -34.36
C LYS A 706 -27.80 9.75 -34.15
N ALA A 707 -28.49 8.95 -34.97
CA ALA A 707 -28.41 7.49 -34.90
C ALA A 707 -26.95 7.01 -35.00
N ALA A 708 -26.59 6.09 -34.12
CA ALA A 708 -25.28 5.50 -34.05
C ALA A 708 -25.35 3.97 -34.27
N GLU A 709 -24.32 3.43 -34.86
CA GLU A 709 -24.16 1.99 -34.98
C GLU A 709 -23.83 1.41 -33.61
N ILE A 710 -24.52 0.34 -33.22
CA ILE A 710 -24.27 -0.43 -32.02
C ILE A 710 -23.60 -1.75 -32.37
N SER A 711 -22.58 -2.11 -31.61
CA SER A 711 -21.90 -3.41 -31.74
C SER A 711 -22.25 -4.28 -30.52
N ALA A 712 -22.74 -5.47 -30.75
CA ALA A 712 -22.91 -6.48 -29.70
C ALA A 712 -21.54 -7.13 -29.39
N GLY A 713 -21.31 -7.51 -28.15
CA GLY A 713 -20.06 -8.15 -27.76
C GLY A 713 -20.09 -8.75 -26.36
N ASP A 714 -18.99 -9.39 -26.02
CA ASP A 714 -18.78 -9.98 -24.70
C ASP A 714 -18.41 -8.92 -23.65
N GLY A 715 -18.61 -9.27 -22.38
CA GLY A 715 -18.12 -8.47 -21.25
C GLY A 715 -16.60 -8.42 -21.18
N TRP A 716 -16.06 -7.47 -20.41
CA TRP A 716 -14.60 -7.32 -20.22
C TRP A 716 -13.96 -8.52 -19.53
N CYS A 717 -14.73 -9.34 -18.82
CA CYS A 717 -14.27 -10.61 -18.22
C CYS A 717 -14.11 -11.74 -19.24
N ASN A 718 -14.63 -11.58 -20.48
CA ASN A 718 -14.56 -12.60 -21.56
C ASN A 718 -15.08 -13.98 -21.16
N THR A 719 -16.11 -14.05 -20.33
CA THR A 719 -16.74 -15.32 -19.92
C THR A 719 -17.90 -15.75 -20.83
N GLY A 720 -18.19 -14.97 -21.89
CA GLY A 720 -19.21 -15.27 -22.87
C GLY A 720 -20.67 -15.12 -22.41
N THR A 721 -20.89 -14.57 -21.20
CA THR A 721 -22.21 -14.60 -20.55
C THR A 721 -22.95 -13.27 -20.47
N GLY A 722 -22.43 -12.19 -21.02
CA GLY A 722 -23.10 -10.89 -21.01
C GLY A 722 -23.40 -10.38 -22.40
N LYS A 723 -24.67 -10.19 -22.77
CA LYS A 723 -25.02 -9.40 -23.95
C LYS A 723 -24.76 -7.94 -23.63
N THR A 724 -23.73 -7.38 -24.24
CA THR A 724 -23.41 -5.97 -24.15
C THR A 724 -23.57 -5.31 -25.50
N VAL A 725 -23.89 -4.01 -25.48
CA VAL A 725 -23.87 -3.17 -26.68
C VAL A 725 -22.85 -2.05 -26.47
N SER A 726 -22.14 -1.69 -27.52
CA SER A 726 -21.14 -0.64 -27.44
C SER A 726 -21.25 0.36 -28.57
N VAL A 727 -20.82 1.60 -28.25
CA VAL A 727 -20.69 2.70 -29.21
C VAL A 727 -19.30 3.32 -28.99
N THR A 728 -18.59 3.58 -30.09
CA THR A 728 -17.29 4.26 -30.05
C THR A 728 -17.48 5.72 -30.43
N VAL A 729 -16.90 6.61 -29.64
CA VAL A 729 -16.98 8.06 -29.85
C VAL A 729 -15.61 8.72 -29.79
N GLU A 730 -15.42 9.78 -30.55
CA GLU A 730 -14.32 10.71 -30.41
C GLU A 730 -14.81 11.94 -29.64
N VAL A 731 -14.16 12.25 -28.54
CA VAL A 731 -14.50 13.42 -27.68
C VAL A 731 -13.46 14.50 -27.93
N LYS A 732 -13.90 15.69 -28.32
CA LYS A 732 -13.03 16.87 -28.56
C LYS A 732 -13.25 17.91 -27.46
N ASP A 733 -13.71 19.08 -27.83
CA ASP A 733 -13.82 20.24 -26.95
C ASP A 733 -15.19 20.36 -26.27
N SER A 734 -16.12 19.46 -26.56
CA SER A 734 -17.48 19.45 -26.01
C SER A 734 -17.86 18.05 -25.53
N PRO A 735 -18.73 17.95 -24.50
CA PRO A 735 -19.24 16.67 -24.07
C PRO A 735 -19.95 15.91 -25.19
N VAL A 736 -19.79 14.60 -25.23
CA VAL A 736 -20.51 13.71 -26.15
C VAL A 736 -21.54 12.92 -25.35
N THR A 737 -22.80 13.00 -25.78
CA THR A 737 -23.92 12.30 -25.12
C THR A 737 -24.36 11.12 -25.98
N ILE A 738 -24.38 9.94 -25.37
CA ILE A 738 -24.84 8.68 -25.95
C ILE A 738 -26.15 8.30 -25.25
N GLU A 739 -27.23 8.16 -26.03
CA GLU A 739 -28.50 7.62 -25.52
C GLU A 739 -28.68 6.21 -26.06
N PHE A 740 -28.74 5.23 -25.18
CA PHE A 740 -29.13 3.86 -25.49
C PHE A 740 -30.62 3.70 -25.21
N LYS A 741 -31.34 3.03 -26.11
CA LYS A 741 -32.75 2.79 -25.99
C LYS A 741 -33.06 1.31 -25.99
N ALA A 742 -33.80 0.82 -24.97
CA ALA A 742 -34.31 -0.55 -24.86
C ALA A 742 -35.61 -0.75 -25.62
#